data_20be31cc2335a710d4ceb0740456d3f5
#
_entry.id   20be31cc2335a710d4ceb0740456d3f5
#
_cell.length_a   1.000
_cell.length_b   1.000
_cell.length_c   1.000
_cell.angle_alpha   90.00
_cell.angle_beta   90.00
_cell.angle_gamma   90.00
#
_symmetry.space_group_name_H-M   'P 1'
#
loop_
_entity.id
_entity.type
_entity.pdbx_description
1 polymer ?
#
loop_
_entity_poly.entity_id
_entity_poly.type
_entity_poly.pdbx_seq_one_letter_code
_entity_poly.pdbx_strand_id
1 'polypeptide(L)'
;MSSLTYDLTLAGLAVGSAAALSGIGLVVTYRATGVLNFAHGAIAMVCAYALWQCVVEWGWPLWAGATVTLLVLAPGIGMALERFVFRPLAVLGSDPAQTLVASIGVFVLLVGGAVLLWGQGARDDAPELMSAEPWGQLAVALLLAAGVGAVIRWTRFGRELRAVVDDRQLAVLGGIDADRVAAAGWAFGSFTAGLTGVLLAPYVRLDPYGMPLLVMEVVAVAVAARMRSLPVAVLTALAIGVAQSQLTRLHPTGWGAPLLQAVSTNLFVVALLIAALALPSVGTRDALPRSATARVPTPPGAWIVALVLFLLPLGFAGSDLHTSVQVPALGVVLLSLVVVTGRGGQISLGQAAYAGLGALFTALLAAGRFPGLPRLPELAALALAVVLVAPLGLLTGWPAINRRGLALALATFAVGVGVSRFVFAQPYAISGLSLGRPAGFDGDRAYYVLELTLLAAALLTTWLLRRGRTGRALAAMRDHESGASAAGVQVPSLKLLAFVSGAALAALGGGMLGMGLRAFDPAAYDPVRGLLWFAAVVVLGADSTLGALAAAALLVGLDAGARGGVAAALIGILAVLVGRFPGGPYEALRTAAGSLRLRRGARLTAVGVRARRRLRPTERGAAPRPTLTGLTASGVAGQEAADGALPPQGPNAAEGRVPTRTPALSTHHLQARYDNFTALDGITVTVDPGQVTAIVGPNGAGKSTLFHCLAGTHRPAHGQVLFGTRDITHLPAHARTRLGIARTFQQLAVFPSLTVAENVRVGAEQGRIRDPSAVERALRLLGLDGPVRALPAADLPTGTLRRVELARALAGSPRVLLLDEPAAGLDTAEVTALARILKALAADGTALLVVEHDLDLVADLAHTVHVMAAGRIVASGPPDRVLGAAGSQEAPA
;
A
#
# COMPACT_ATOMS: atom_id res chain seq x y z
N MET A 1 -52.18 -3.23 -7.92
CA MET A 1 -50.96 -2.64 -7.37
C MET A 1 -50.24 -3.54 -6.34
N SER A 2 -50.94 -4.40 -5.60
CA SER A 2 -50.34 -5.35 -4.67
C SER A 2 -49.49 -6.46 -5.33
N SER A 3 -49.88 -6.98 -6.50
CA SER A 3 -49.15 -8.01 -7.23
C SER A 3 -47.75 -7.53 -7.69
N LEU A 4 -47.66 -6.34 -8.31
CA LEU A 4 -46.40 -5.80 -8.79
C LEU A 4 -45.37 -5.53 -7.68
N THR A 5 -45.87 -5.09 -6.50
CA THR A 5 -44.97 -4.90 -5.35
C THR A 5 -44.43 -6.24 -4.83
N TYR A 6 -45.29 -7.26 -4.84
CA TYR A 6 -44.92 -8.60 -4.46
C TYR A 6 -43.89 -9.20 -5.43
N ASP A 7 -44.17 -9.12 -6.74
CA ASP A 7 -43.28 -9.65 -7.78
C ASP A 7 -41.91 -8.98 -7.77
N LEU A 8 -41.85 -7.65 -7.62
CA LEU A 8 -40.60 -6.91 -7.49
C LEU A 8 -39.86 -7.25 -6.20
N THR A 9 -40.56 -7.50 -5.09
CA THR A 9 -39.92 -7.93 -3.85
C THR A 9 -39.29 -9.31 -4.02
N LEU A 10 -40.01 -10.24 -4.68
CA LEU A 10 -39.47 -11.57 -5.00
C LEU A 10 -38.21 -11.48 -5.89
N ALA A 11 -38.29 -10.69 -6.98
CA ALA A 11 -37.14 -10.46 -7.86
C ALA A 11 -35.95 -9.86 -7.09
N GLY A 12 -36.22 -8.91 -6.20
CA GLY A 12 -35.21 -8.31 -5.32
C GLY A 12 -34.61 -9.31 -4.33
N LEU A 13 -35.39 -10.23 -3.80
CA LEU A 13 -34.90 -11.31 -2.94
C LEU A 13 -34.01 -12.29 -3.71
N ALA A 14 -34.26 -12.59 -4.96
CA ALA A 14 -33.40 -13.44 -5.81
C ALA A 14 -32.01 -12.78 -5.97
N VAL A 15 -31.98 -11.51 -6.41
CA VAL A 15 -30.75 -10.75 -6.58
C VAL A 15 -29.99 -10.61 -5.24
N GLY A 16 -30.72 -10.28 -4.17
CA GLY A 16 -30.16 -10.16 -2.83
C GLY A 16 -29.60 -11.50 -2.29
N SER A 17 -30.23 -12.63 -2.64
CA SER A 17 -29.76 -13.96 -2.23
C SER A 17 -28.47 -14.35 -2.92
N ALA A 18 -28.33 -14.10 -4.22
CA ALA A 18 -27.07 -14.30 -4.95
C ALA A 18 -25.94 -13.42 -4.37
N ALA A 19 -26.26 -12.15 -4.06
CA ALA A 19 -25.33 -11.24 -3.39
C ALA A 19 -24.95 -11.72 -1.97
N ALA A 20 -25.90 -12.30 -1.22
CA ALA A 20 -25.65 -12.86 0.10
C ALA A 20 -24.69 -14.05 0.04
N LEU A 21 -24.86 -14.96 -0.93
CA LEU A 21 -23.95 -16.11 -1.15
C LEU A 21 -22.51 -15.65 -1.38
N SER A 22 -22.29 -14.68 -2.28
CA SER A 22 -20.98 -14.08 -2.50
C SER A 22 -20.43 -13.39 -1.24
N GLY A 23 -21.29 -12.64 -0.53
CA GLY A 23 -20.93 -11.96 0.71
C GLY A 23 -20.49 -12.92 1.81
N ILE A 24 -21.20 -14.06 1.97
CA ILE A 24 -20.83 -15.12 2.91
C ILE A 24 -19.44 -15.67 2.58
N GLY A 25 -19.20 -16.02 1.31
CA GLY A 25 -17.92 -16.55 0.87
C GLY A 25 -16.75 -15.58 1.09
N LEU A 26 -16.92 -14.30 0.74
CA LEU A 26 -15.93 -13.26 0.96
C LEU A 26 -15.62 -13.06 2.44
N VAL A 27 -16.64 -13.01 3.30
CA VAL A 27 -16.47 -12.85 4.76
C VAL A 27 -15.76 -14.06 5.37
N VAL A 28 -16.11 -15.28 4.97
CA VAL A 28 -15.48 -16.51 5.50
C VAL A 28 -14.02 -16.60 5.06
N THR A 29 -13.73 -16.38 3.77
CA THR A 29 -12.34 -16.38 3.26
C THR A 29 -11.50 -15.33 3.96
N TYR A 30 -12.02 -14.11 4.08
CA TYR A 30 -11.32 -13.03 4.79
C TYR A 30 -11.08 -13.36 6.27
N ARG A 31 -12.07 -13.93 6.96
CA ARG A 31 -11.92 -14.37 8.36
C ARG A 31 -10.94 -15.53 8.52
N ALA A 32 -10.81 -16.41 7.54
CA ALA A 32 -9.87 -17.53 7.60
C ALA A 32 -8.41 -17.12 7.33
N THR A 33 -8.20 -16.06 6.51
CA THR A 33 -6.88 -15.78 5.94
C THR A 33 -6.40 -14.35 6.12
N GLY A 34 -7.29 -13.42 6.44
CA GLY A 34 -7.02 -11.98 6.45
C GLY A 34 -6.89 -11.36 5.04
N VAL A 35 -7.09 -12.16 3.98
CA VAL A 35 -6.91 -11.75 2.58
C VAL A 35 -8.27 -11.50 1.93
N LEU A 36 -8.44 -10.32 1.30
CA LEU A 36 -9.61 -10.07 0.47
C LEU A 36 -9.43 -10.78 -0.89
N ASN A 37 -10.38 -11.66 -1.20
CA ASN A 37 -10.38 -12.40 -2.46
C ASN A 37 -10.96 -11.56 -3.60
N PHE A 38 -10.12 -10.79 -4.30
CA PHE A 38 -10.52 -10.09 -5.53
C PHE A 38 -10.85 -11.05 -6.67
N ALA A 39 -10.28 -12.26 -6.65
CA ALA A 39 -10.54 -13.27 -7.67
C ALA A 39 -11.92 -13.94 -7.53
N HIS A 40 -12.71 -13.60 -6.50
CA HIS A 40 -14.03 -14.22 -6.25
C HIS A 40 -14.95 -14.19 -7.46
N GLY A 41 -15.04 -13.02 -8.15
CA GLY A 41 -15.81 -12.87 -9.38
C GLY A 41 -15.27 -13.67 -10.57
N ALA A 42 -13.95 -13.74 -10.70
CA ALA A 42 -13.32 -14.53 -11.75
C ALA A 42 -13.49 -16.05 -11.52
N ILE A 43 -13.46 -16.52 -10.27
CA ILE A 43 -13.75 -17.91 -9.91
C ILE A 43 -15.21 -18.24 -10.22
N ALA A 44 -16.14 -17.34 -9.90
CA ALA A 44 -17.55 -17.48 -10.23
C ALA A 44 -17.77 -17.66 -11.74
N MET A 45 -17.15 -16.80 -12.54
CA MET A 45 -17.16 -16.85 -13.99
C MET A 45 -16.57 -18.17 -14.53
N VAL A 46 -15.38 -18.58 -14.07
CA VAL A 46 -14.74 -19.84 -14.53
C VAL A 46 -15.62 -21.06 -14.22
N CYS A 47 -16.26 -21.09 -13.04
CA CYS A 47 -17.17 -22.17 -12.69
C CYS A 47 -18.43 -22.16 -13.57
N ALA A 48 -18.99 -21.00 -13.90
CA ALA A 48 -20.13 -20.89 -14.81
C ALA A 48 -19.79 -21.36 -16.22
N TYR A 49 -18.63 -20.96 -16.75
CA TYR A 49 -18.12 -21.45 -18.04
C TYR A 49 -17.83 -22.97 -18.02
N ALA A 50 -17.26 -23.49 -16.93
CA ALA A 50 -17.00 -24.92 -16.79
C ALA A 50 -18.29 -25.75 -16.76
N LEU A 51 -19.34 -25.27 -16.07
CA LEU A 51 -20.64 -25.91 -16.10
C LEU A 51 -21.25 -25.89 -17.51
N TRP A 52 -21.21 -24.73 -18.19
CA TRP A 52 -21.64 -24.58 -19.56
C TRP A 52 -20.90 -25.58 -20.47
N GLN A 53 -19.58 -25.68 -20.36
CA GLN A 53 -18.76 -26.60 -21.14
C GLN A 53 -19.19 -28.08 -20.92
N CYS A 54 -19.39 -28.48 -19.66
CA CYS A 54 -19.77 -29.86 -19.33
C CYS A 54 -21.17 -30.20 -19.86
N VAL A 55 -22.15 -29.29 -19.73
CA VAL A 55 -23.54 -29.58 -20.02
C VAL A 55 -23.87 -29.31 -21.48
N VAL A 56 -23.48 -28.16 -22.03
CA VAL A 56 -23.86 -27.74 -23.38
C VAL A 56 -22.91 -28.33 -24.44
N GLU A 57 -21.60 -28.24 -24.24
CA GLU A 57 -20.62 -28.71 -25.21
C GLU A 57 -20.38 -30.23 -25.13
N TRP A 58 -20.24 -30.78 -23.91
CA TRP A 58 -19.93 -32.20 -23.72
C TRP A 58 -21.17 -33.07 -23.51
N GLY A 59 -22.35 -32.46 -23.38
CA GLY A 59 -23.63 -33.18 -23.26
C GLY A 59 -23.80 -33.97 -21.96
N TRP A 60 -23.08 -33.55 -20.88
CA TRP A 60 -23.25 -34.21 -19.60
C TRP A 60 -24.61 -33.90 -18.96
N PRO A 61 -25.16 -34.82 -18.16
CA PRO A 61 -26.36 -34.53 -17.40
C PRO A 61 -26.07 -33.40 -16.39
N LEU A 62 -27.00 -32.46 -16.22
CA LEU A 62 -26.84 -31.27 -15.40
C LEU A 62 -26.34 -31.55 -14.00
N TRP A 63 -26.86 -32.59 -13.34
CA TRP A 63 -26.42 -32.95 -11.97
C TRP A 63 -24.96 -33.37 -11.93
N ALA A 64 -24.43 -34.07 -12.95
CA ALA A 64 -23.02 -34.48 -13.00
C ALA A 64 -22.10 -33.27 -13.25
N GLY A 65 -22.46 -32.41 -14.22
CA GLY A 65 -21.74 -31.15 -14.46
C GLY A 65 -21.72 -30.24 -13.24
N ALA A 66 -22.85 -30.05 -12.56
CA ALA A 66 -22.95 -29.27 -11.34
C ALA A 66 -22.12 -29.86 -10.19
N THR A 67 -22.17 -31.16 -9.97
CA THR A 67 -21.38 -31.85 -8.94
C THR A 67 -19.89 -31.65 -9.16
N VAL A 68 -19.39 -31.90 -10.37
CA VAL A 68 -17.97 -31.73 -10.70
C VAL A 68 -17.55 -30.27 -10.57
N THR A 69 -18.34 -29.35 -11.07
CA THR A 69 -18.00 -27.91 -11.02
C THR A 69 -18.01 -27.37 -9.60
N LEU A 70 -19.04 -27.68 -8.80
CA LEU A 70 -19.23 -27.06 -7.49
C LEU A 70 -18.45 -27.80 -6.38
N LEU A 71 -18.38 -29.15 -6.42
CA LEU A 71 -17.77 -29.92 -5.33
C LEU A 71 -16.32 -30.31 -5.61
N VAL A 72 -15.86 -30.29 -6.86
CA VAL A 72 -14.48 -30.66 -7.21
C VAL A 72 -13.71 -29.44 -7.73
N LEU A 73 -14.18 -28.81 -8.81
CA LEU A 73 -13.44 -27.73 -9.47
C LEU A 73 -13.34 -26.48 -8.58
N ALA A 74 -14.45 -25.98 -8.05
CA ALA A 74 -14.47 -24.73 -7.28
C ALA A 74 -13.63 -24.84 -5.98
N PRO A 75 -13.80 -25.87 -5.10
CA PRO A 75 -12.95 -26.06 -3.95
C PRO A 75 -11.49 -26.35 -4.34
N GLY A 76 -11.27 -27.10 -5.45
CA GLY A 76 -9.95 -27.39 -5.98
C GLY A 76 -9.17 -26.14 -6.37
N ILE A 77 -9.83 -25.18 -7.05
CA ILE A 77 -9.25 -23.85 -7.33
C ILE A 77 -8.85 -23.18 -6.01
N GLY A 78 -9.74 -23.13 -5.01
CA GLY A 78 -9.45 -22.51 -3.72
C GLY A 78 -8.26 -23.12 -3.00
N MET A 79 -8.19 -24.46 -2.93
CA MET A 79 -7.04 -25.17 -2.32
C MET A 79 -5.74 -24.94 -3.10
N ALA A 80 -5.80 -24.90 -4.43
CA ALA A 80 -4.65 -24.60 -5.27
C ALA A 80 -4.14 -23.17 -5.04
N LEU A 81 -5.04 -22.19 -4.96
CA LEU A 81 -4.70 -20.79 -4.67
C LEU A 81 -4.04 -20.66 -3.29
N GLU A 82 -4.58 -21.31 -2.28
CA GLU A 82 -3.96 -21.30 -0.96
C GLU A 82 -2.57 -21.88 -0.99
N ARG A 83 -2.43 -23.09 -1.54
CA ARG A 83 -1.16 -23.85 -1.53
C ARG A 83 -0.04 -23.18 -2.34
N PHE A 84 -0.36 -22.65 -3.53
CA PHE A 84 0.66 -22.17 -4.48
C PHE A 84 0.85 -20.64 -4.45
N VAL A 85 -0.16 -19.88 -4.02
CA VAL A 85 -0.14 -18.43 -4.03
C VAL A 85 -0.06 -17.85 -2.62
N PHE A 86 -1.05 -18.11 -1.77
CA PHE A 86 -1.20 -17.38 -0.51
C PHE A 86 -0.39 -17.95 0.65
N ARG A 87 -0.22 -19.27 0.74
CA ARG A 87 0.61 -19.90 1.76
C ARG A 87 2.09 -19.47 1.69
N PRO A 88 2.77 -19.45 0.52
CA PRO A 88 4.13 -18.90 0.42
C PRO A 88 4.23 -17.44 0.88
N LEU A 89 3.24 -16.61 0.52
CA LEU A 89 3.17 -15.22 0.96
C LEU A 89 3.02 -15.10 2.47
N ALA A 90 2.14 -15.89 3.08
CA ALA A 90 1.91 -15.88 4.52
C ALA A 90 3.14 -16.30 5.34
N VAL A 91 3.95 -17.23 4.83
CA VAL A 91 5.20 -17.69 5.46
C VAL A 91 6.31 -16.63 5.38
N LEU A 92 6.35 -15.83 4.29
CA LEU A 92 7.33 -14.78 4.09
C LEU A 92 7.03 -13.49 4.89
N GLY A 93 5.98 -13.47 5.72
CA GLY A 93 5.59 -12.27 6.49
C GLY A 93 4.85 -11.26 5.62
N SER A 94 3.79 -11.69 4.96
CA SER A 94 3.07 -10.95 3.92
C SER A 94 2.64 -9.54 4.32
N ASP A 95 3.14 -8.56 3.57
CA ASP A 95 2.54 -7.22 3.49
C ASP A 95 1.13 -7.36 2.88
N PRO A 96 0.07 -6.79 3.49
CA PRO A 96 -1.28 -6.76 2.93
C PRO A 96 -1.34 -6.25 1.48
N ALA A 97 -0.40 -5.40 1.07
CA ALA A 97 -0.29 -4.94 -0.31
C ALA A 97 0.14 -6.06 -1.28
N GLN A 98 1.05 -6.93 -0.87
CA GLN A 98 1.51 -8.05 -1.70
C GLN A 98 0.40 -9.10 -1.88
N THR A 99 -0.36 -9.40 -0.84
CA THR A 99 -1.50 -10.32 -0.92
C THR A 99 -2.62 -9.78 -1.80
N LEU A 100 -2.86 -8.45 -1.76
CA LEU A 100 -3.80 -7.80 -2.66
C LEU A 100 -3.36 -7.91 -4.11
N VAL A 101 -2.09 -7.63 -4.41
CA VAL A 101 -1.52 -7.74 -5.77
C VAL A 101 -1.60 -9.18 -6.27
N ALA A 102 -1.29 -10.16 -5.43
CA ALA A 102 -1.42 -11.57 -5.78
C ALA A 102 -2.89 -11.95 -6.08
N SER A 103 -3.85 -11.45 -5.29
CA SER A 103 -5.28 -11.68 -5.51
C SER A 103 -5.78 -11.06 -6.83
N ILE A 104 -5.32 -9.84 -7.16
CA ILE A 104 -5.58 -9.21 -8.47
C ILE A 104 -4.89 -10.00 -9.59
N GLY A 105 -3.67 -10.49 -9.36
CA GLY A 105 -2.96 -11.34 -10.32
C GLY A 105 -3.72 -12.63 -10.64
N VAL A 106 -4.28 -13.28 -9.62
CA VAL A 106 -5.17 -14.45 -9.80
C VAL A 106 -6.43 -14.07 -10.59
N PHE A 107 -7.05 -12.94 -10.27
CA PHE A 107 -8.21 -12.43 -11.01
C PHE A 107 -7.88 -12.28 -12.50
N VAL A 108 -6.78 -11.58 -12.80
CA VAL A 108 -6.32 -11.35 -14.19
C VAL A 108 -5.97 -12.66 -14.90
N LEU A 109 -5.31 -13.60 -14.18
CA LEU A 109 -4.99 -14.93 -14.71
C LEU A 109 -6.25 -15.71 -15.10
N LEU A 110 -7.26 -15.73 -14.24
CA LEU A 110 -8.50 -16.47 -14.51
C LEU A 110 -9.30 -15.83 -15.65
N VAL A 111 -9.38 -14.49 -15.71
CA VAL A 111 -10.03 -13.76 -16.81
C VAL A 111 -9.28 -14.01 -18.13
N GLY A 112 -7.96 -13.84 -18.16
CA GLY A 112 -7.14 -14.09 -19.34
C GLY A 112 -7.21 -15.55 -19.78
N GLY A 113 -7.17 -16.50 -18.81
CA GLY A 113 -7.36 -17.93 -19.08
C GLY A 113 -8.74 -18.26 -19.65
N ALA A 114 -9.80 -17.61 -19.15
CA ALA A 114 -11.14 -17.79 -19.71
C ALA A 114 -11.24 -17.30 -21.15
N VAL A 115 -10.69 -16.13 -21.46
CA VAL A 115 -10.63 -15.60 -22.84
C VAL A 115 -9.85 -16.52 -23.77
N LEU A 116 -8.78 -17.14 -23.29
CA LEU A 116 -8.00 -18.10 -24.09
C LEU A 116 -8.75 -19.40 -24.37
N LEU A 117 -9.50 -19.91 -23.37
CA LEU A 117 -10.20 -21.19 -23.47
C LEU A 117 -11.53 -21.07 -24.20
N TRP A 118 -12.31 -20.04 -23.90
CA TRP A 118 -13.70 -19.87 -24.37
C TRP A 118 -13.91 -18.70 -25.33
N GLY A 119 -12.91 -17.86 -25.55
CA GLY A 119 -12.99 -16.67 -26.41
C GLY A 119 -13.58 -15.45 -25.71
N GLN A 120 -13.78 -14.37 -26.48
CA GLN A 120 -14.30 -13.08 -25.98
C GLN A 120 -15.83 -12.93 -26.17
N GLY A 121 -16.49 -13.88 -26.82
CA GLY A 121 -17.93 -13.80 -27.09
C GLY A 121 -18.79 -14.00 -25.86
N ALA A 122 -19.80 -13.17 -25.69
CA ALA A 122 -20.83 -13.40 -24.69
C ALA A 122 -21.73 -14.57 -25.10
N ARG A 123 -22.16 -15.41 -24.13
CA ARG A 123 -23.00 -16.58 -24.34
C ARG A 123 -24.29 -16.43 -23.55
N ASP A 124 -25.41 -16.78 -24.17
CA ASP A 124 -26.76 -16.62 -23.61
C ASP A 124 -27.41 -17.99 -23.25
N ASP A 125 -26.71 -19.10 -23.52
CA ASP A 125 -27.20 -20.49 -23.41
C ASP A 125 -26.73 -21.21 -22.12
N ALA A 126 -26.57 -20.47 -21.04
CA ALA A 126 -26.12 -21.02 -19.74
C ALA A 126 -27.20 -21.98 -19.16
N PRO A 127 -26.82 -23.19 -18.68
CA PRO A 127 -27.76 -24.15 -18.11
C PRO A 127 -28.32 -23.65 -16.77
N GLU A 128 -29.64 -23.81 -16.57
CA GLU A 128 -30.35 -23.48 -15.35
C GLU A 128 -30.21 -24.61 -14.31
N LEU A 129 -29.53 -24.32 -13.18
CA LEU A 129 -29.38 -25.30 -12.08
C LEU A 129 -30.67 -25.41 -11.24
N MET A 130 -31.38 -24.32 -11.07
CA MET A 130 -32.62 -24.22 -10.30
C MET A 130 -33.65 -23.41 -11.10
N SER A 131 -34.91 -23.76 -10.97
CA SER A 131 -36.02 -22.94 -11.51
C SER A 131 -35.90 -21.50 -10.98
N ALA A 132 -36.34 -20.54 -11.79
CA ALA A 132 -36.29 -19.11 -11.52
C ALA A 132 -37.03 -18.65 -10.23
N GLU A 133 -37.51 -19.59 -9.41
CA GLU A 133 -38.25 -19.27 -8.18
C GLU A 133 -37.32 -18.61 -7.16
N PRO A 134 -37.59 -17.36 -6.80
CA PRO A 134 -36.77 -16.62 -5.83
C PRO A 134 -36.66 -17.28 -4.46
N TRP A 135 -37.65 -18.04 -4.05
CA TRP A 135 -37.68 -18.77 -2.78
C TRP A 135 -36.63 -19.86 -2.69
N GLY A 136 -36.30 -20.53 -3.80
CA GLY A 136 -35.23 -21.53 -3.85
C GLY A 136 -33.86 -20.92 -3.58
N GLN A 137 -33.53 -19.80 -4.25
CA GLN A 137 -32.27 -19.08 -4.07
C GLN A 137 -32.16 -18.52 -2.66
N LEU A 138 -33.25 -17.94 -2.10
CA LEU A 138 -33.28 -17.45 -0.73
C LEU A 138 -33.05 -18.59 0.28
N ALA A 139 -33.72 -19.74 0.07
CA ALA A 139 -33.54 -20.90 0.94
C ALA A 139 -32.10 -21.39 0.94
N VAL A 140 -31.45 -21.49 -0.22
CA VAL A 140 -30.02 -21.87 -0.34
C VAL A 140 -29.13 -20.87 0.40
N ALA A 141 -29.34 -19.56 0.24
CA ALA A 141 -28.55 -18.53 0.91
C ALA A 141 -28.72 -18.59 2.43
N LEU A 142 -29.95 -18.75 2.92
CA LEU A 142 -30.25 -18.83 4.36
C LEU A 142 -29.73 -20.13 4.98
N LEU A 143 -29.89 -21.28 4.31
CA LEU A 143 -29.35 -22.56 4.76
C LEU A 143 -27.81 -22.53 4.84
N LEU A 144 -27.17 -21.95 3.83
CA LEU A 144 -25.72 -21.79 3.82
C LEU A 144 -25.27 -20.86 4.94
N ALA A 145 -25.93 -19.71 5.12
CA ALA A 145 -25.63 -18.78 6.21
C ALA A 145 -25.79 -19.42 7.59
N ALA A 146 -26.89 -20.15 7.79
CA ALA A 146 -27.18 -20.86 9.03
C ALA A 146 -26.15 -21.98 9.28
N GLY A 147 -25.85 -22.79 8.26
CA GLY A 147 -24.87 -23.87 8.34
C GLY A 147 -23.46 -23.37 8.67
N VAL A 148 -23.00 -22.33 7.97
CA VAL A 148 -21.70 -21.69 8.24
C VAL A 148 -21.71 -21.06 9.65
N GLY A 149 -22.77 -20.37 10.02
CA GLY A 149 -22.94 -19.81 11.36
C GLY A 149 -22.88 -20.90 12.45
N ALA A 150 -23.53 -22.04 12.23
CA ALA A 150 -23.50 -23.20 13.10
C ALA A 150 -22.07 -23.79 13.22
N VAL A 151 -21.39 -23.99 12.09
CA VAL A 151 -20.01 -24.49 12.07
C VAL A 151 -19.08 -23.56 12.83
N ILE A 152 -19.13 -22.24 12.58
CA ILE A 152 -18.27 -21.25 13.26
C ILE A 152 -18.57 -21.19 14.76
N ARG A 153 -19.84 -21.35 15.20
CA ARG A 153 -20.22 -21.17 16.59
C ARG A 153 -20.03 -22.43 17.43
N TRP A 154 -20.33 -23.63 16.89
CA TRP A 154 -20.46 -24.86 17.67
C TRP A 154 -19.37 -25.90 17.42
N THR A 155 -18.61 -25.83 16.30
CA THR A 155 -17.60 -26.86 16.01
C THR A 155 -16.21 -26.52 16.53
N ARG A 156 -15.34 -27.56 16.56
CA ARG A 156 -13.89 -27.39 16.81
C ARG A 156 -13.24 -26.54 15.75
N PHE A 157 -13.56 -26.76 14.48
CA PHE A 157 -13.08 -25.97 13.35
C PHE A 157 -13.40 -24.48 13.49
N GLY A 158 -14.60 -24.13 13.93
CA GLY A 158 -14.97 -22.73 14.17
C GLY A 158 -14.16 -22.07 15.30
N ARG A 159 -13.72 -22.83 16.32
CA ARG A 159 -12.79 -22.33 17.35
C ARG A 159 -11.38 -22.12 16.80
N GLU A 160 -10.87 -23.08 16.02
CA GLU A 160 -9.58 -23.00 15.35
C GLU A 160 -9.54 -21.81 14.38
N LEU A 161 -10.61 -21.62 13.59
CA LEU A 161 -10.78 -20.48 12.70
C LEU A 161 -10.66 -19.14 13.45
N ARG A 162 -11.34 -19.01 14.58
CA ARG A 162 -11.27 -17.77 15.39
C ARG A 162 -9.88 -17.55 15.94
N ALA A 163 -9.22 -18.58 16.46
CA ALA A 163 -7.86 -18.48 16.99
C ALA A 163 -6.85 -18.06 15.90
N VAL A 164 -6.94 -18.64 14.68
CA VAL A 164 -6.07 -18.28 13.54
C VAL A 164 -6.29 -16.84 13.07
N VAL A 165 -7.55 -16.36 13.16
CA VAL A 165 -7.91 -14.97 12.79
C VAL A 165 -7.36 -13.96 13.79
N ASP A 166 -7.40 -14.29 15.08
CA ASP A 166 -6.92 -13.38 16.14
C ASP A 166 -5.39 -13.28 16.12
N ASP A 167 -4.69 -14.40 16.15
CA ASP A 167 -3.23 -14.47 16.01
C ASP A 167 -2.79 -15.82 15.42
N ARG A 168 -2.35 -15.78 14.15
CA ARG A 168 -1.89 -16.98 13.44
C ARG A 168 -0.65 -17.62 14.11
N GLN A 169 0.29 -16.81 14.59
CA GLN A 169 1.53 -17.34 15.19
C GLN A 169 1.23 -18.01 16.52
N LEU A 170 0.41 -17.36 17.33
CA LEU A 170 -0.04 -17.92 18.61
C LEU A 170 -0.88 -19.19 18.44
N ALA A 171 -1.75 -19.24 17.41
CA ALA A 171 -2.54 -20.42 17.08
C ALA A 171 -1.66 -21.61 16.68
N VAL A 172 -0.62 -21.38 15.87
CA VAL A 172 0.36 -22.43 15.49
C VAL A 172 1.13 -22.93 16.70
N LEU A 173 1.57 -22.03 17.59
CA LEU A 173 2.22 -22.42 18.86
C LEU A 173 1.27 -23.20 19.78
N GLY A 174 -0.02 -22.92 19.71
CA GLY A 174 -1.08 -23.68 20.38
C GLY A 174 -1.44 -25.03 19.75
N GLY A 175 -0.71 -25.45 18.70
CA GLY A 175 -0.90 -26.75 18.02
C GLY A 175 -2.01 -26.76 16.97
N ILE A 176 -2.53 -25.61 16.54
CA ILE A 176 -3.54 -25.48 15.49
C ILE A 176 -2.85 -25.48 14.12
N ASP A 177 -3.29 -26.33 13.20
CA ASP A 177 -2.83 -26.33 11.82
C ASP A 177 -3.48 -25.16 11.05
N ALA A 178 -2.83 -23.98 11.11
CA ALA A 178 -3.32 -22.76 10.48
C ALA A 178 -3.40 -22.88 8.94
N ASP A 179 -2.60 -23.75 8.33
CA ASP A 179 -2.60 -23.97 6.87
C ASP A 179 -3.86 -24.73 6.43
N ARG A 180 -4.29 -25.73 7.22
CA ARG A 180 -5.56 -26.43 6.96
C ARG A 180 -6.77 -25.53 7.12
N VAL A 181 -6.75 -24.67 8.12
CA VAL A 181 -7.84 -23.69 8.35
C VAL A 181 -7.91 -22.70 7.18
N ALA A 182 -6.77 -22.21 6.70
CA ALA A 182 -6.70 -21.32 5.55
C ALA A 182 -7.18 -22.03 4.27
N ALA A 183 -6.70 -23.26 4.00
CA ALA A 183 -7.11 -24.05 2.83
C ALA A 183 -8.62 -24.31 2.80
N ALA A 184 -9.22 -24.67 3.96
CA ALA A 184 -10.66 -24.85 4.07
C ALA A 184 -11.42 -23.52 3.85
N GLY A 185 -10.90 -22.39 4.32
CA GLY A 185 -11.47 -21.06 4.06
C GLY A 185 -11.46 -20.69 2.58
N TRP A 186 -10.34 -20.95 1.88
CA TRP A 186 -10.24 -20.73 0.42
C TRP A 186 -11.12 -21.68 -0.38
N ALA A 187 -11.16 -22.97 -0.02
CA ALA A 187 -12.00 -23.97 -0.67
C ALA A 187 -13.49 -23.61 -0.55
N PHE A 188 -13.93 -23.22 0.65
CA PHE A 188 -15.30 -22.80 0.90
C PHE A 188 -15.63 -21.49 0.18
N GLY A 189 -14.74 -20.48 0.22
CA GLY A 189 -14.96 -19.22 -0.49
C GLY A 189 -15.04 -19.42 -2.01
N SER A 190 -14.23 -20.32 -2.58
CA SER A 190 -14.29 -20.65 -4.01
C SER A 190 -15.54 -21.47 -4.35
N PHE A 191 -16.01 -22.35 -3.45
CA PHE A 191 -17.28 -23.06 -3.60
C PHE A 191 -18.46 -22.05 -3.66
N THR A 192 -18.51 -21.08 -2.74
CA THR A 192 -19.58 -20.06 -2.76
C THR A 192 -19.49 -19.15 -3.98
N ALA A 193 -18.27 -18.82 -4.47
CA ALA A 193 -18.07 -18.11 -5.71
C ALA A 193 -18.64 -18.90 -6.90
N GLY A 194 -18.26 -20.18 -6.99
CA GLY A 194 -18.76 -21.08 -8.04
C GLY A 194 -20.28 -21.21 -8.01
N LEU A 195 -20.86 -21.38 -6.82
CA LEU A 195 -22.33 -21.46 -6.63
C LEU A 195 -23.00 -20.17 -7.10
N THR A 196 -22.48 -19.01 -6.71
CA THR A 196 -22.99 -17.71 -7.19
C THR A 196 -22.90 -17.59 -8.70
N GLY A 197 -21.76 -17.98 -9.30
CA GLY A 197 -21.54 -17.92 -10.74
C GLY A 197 -22.55 -18.79 -11.50
N VAL A 198 -22.72 -20.02 -11.06
CA VAL A 198 -23.67 -20.98 -11.66
C VAL A 198 -25.13 -20.53 -11.53
N LEU A 199 -25.50 -19.96 -10.37
CA LEU A 199 -26.88 -19.46 -10.15
C LEU A 199 -27.17 -18.17 -10.90
N LEU A 200 -26.16 -17.32 -11.15
CA LEU A 200 -26.34 -16.07 -11.90
C LEU A 200 -26.23 -16.25 -13.42
N ALA A 201 -25.49 -17.26 -13.88
CA ALA A 201 -25.20 -17.46 -15.31
C ALA A 201 -26.44 -17.45 -16.24
N PRO A 202 -27.60 -18.04 -15.86
CA PRO A 202 -28.81 -18.01 -16.73
C PRO A 202 -29.43 -16.60 -16.85
N TYR A 203 -29.19 -15.72 -15.90
CA TYR A 203 -29.79 -14.36 -15.87
C TYR A 203 -28.86 -13.28 -16.38
N VAL A 204 -27.57 -13.59 -16.45
CA VAL A 204 -26.52 -12.68 -16.90
C VAL A 204 -25.72 -13.37 -18.00
N ARG A 205 -25.49 -12.68 -19.12
CA ARG A 205 -24.66 -13.22 -20.19
C ARG A 205 -23.33 -13.70 -19.67
N LEU A 206 -22.90 -14.90 -20.05
CA LEU A 206 -21.56 -15.37 -19.76
C LEU A 206 -20.55 -14.55 -20.57
N ASP A 207 -19.97 -13.56 -19.93
CA ASP A 207 -18.96 -12.65 -20.49
C ASP A 207 -17.72 -12.64 -19.59
N PRO A 208 -16.50 -12.81 -20.17
CA PRO A 208 -15.28 -12.85 -19.38
C PRO A 208 -14.99 -11.58 -18.58
N TYR A 209 -15.54 -10.43 -18.96
CA TYR A 209 -15.31 -9.14 -18.30
C TYR A 209 -16.50 -8.69 -17.46
N GLY A 210 -17.72 -8.77 -17.98
CA GLY A 210 -18.92 -8.26 -17.33
C GLY A 210 -19.33 -9.05 -16.10
N MET A 211 -19.33 -10.38 -16.18
CA MET A 211 -19.74 -11.25 -15.08
C MET A 211 -18.82 -11.14 -13.84
N PRO A 212 -17.48 -11.12 -13.96
CA PRO A 212 -16.61 -10.88 -12.82
C PRO A 212 -16.83 -9.52 -12.16
N LEU A 213 -17.14 -8.48 -12.94
CA LEU A 213 -17.40 -7.14 -12.44
C LEU A 213 -18.66 -7.09 -11.58
N LEU A 214 -19.76 -7.72 -12.05
CA LEU A 214 -21.00 -7.82 -11.27
C LEU A 214 -20.79 -8.45 -9.90
N VAL A 215 -20.03 -9.55 -9.82
CA VAL A 215 -19.71 -10.21 -8.54
C VAL A 215 -18.81 -9.34 -7.69
N MET A 216 -17.93 -8.54 -8.30
CA MET A 216 -17.08 -7.58 -7.58
C MET A 216 -17.88 -6.41 -6.97
N GLU A 217 -19.00 -6.00 -7.58
CA GLU A 217 -19.90 -4.97 -7.04
C GLU A 217 -20.49 -5.41 -5.70
N VAL A 218 -20.70 -6.72 -5.52
CA VAL A 218 -21.21 -7.32 -4.27
C VAL A 218 -20.21 -7.24 -3.12
N VAL A 219 -18.96 -6.91 -3.34
CA VAL A 219 -17.98 -6.63 -2.27
C VAL A 219 -18.52 -5.56 -1.30
N ALA A 220 -19.43 -4.69 -1.77
CA ALA A 220 -20.17 -3.74 -0.93
C ALA A 220 -20.80 -4.38 0.31
N VAL A 221 -21.41 -5.55 0.15
CA VAL A 221 -22.08 -6.31 1.21
C VAL A 221 -21.07 -6.76 2.29
N ALA A 222 -19.94 -7.30 1.85
CA ALA A 222 -18.89 -7.76 2.76
C ALA A 222 -18.23 -6.58 3.50
N VAL A 223 -18.04 -5.44 2.82
CA VAL A 223 -17.50 -4.20 3.42
C VAL A 223 -18.50 -3.61 4.42
N ALA A 224 -19.80 -3.56 4.10
CA ALA A 224 -20.86 -3.11 5.00
C ALA A 224 -20.93 -3.97 6.28
N ALA A 225 -20.71 -5.29 6.14
CA ALA A 225 -20.58 -6.23 7.25
C ALA A 225 -19.23 -6.13 7.98
N ARG A 226 -18.38 -5.17 7.64
CA ARG A 226 -16.99 -4.99 8.14
C ARG A 226 -16.15 -6.27 8.06
N MET A 227 -16.42 -7.14 7.08
CA MET A 227 -15.78 -8.45 6.91
C MET A 227 -15.87 -9.36 8.15
N ARG A 228 -16.79 -9.10 9.08
CA ARG A 228 -16.86 -9.80 10.38
C ARG A 228 -18.21 -10.46 10.66
N SER A 229 -19.32 -9.88 10.24
CA SER A 229 -20.66 -10.31 10.62
C SER A 229 -21.43 -10.94 9.46
N LEU A 230 -21.64 -12.27 9.50
CA LEU A 230 -22.44 -12.98 8.49
C LEU A 230 -23.92 -12.53 8.46
N PRO A 231 -24.62 -12.37 9.62
CA PRO A 231 -25.99 -11.88 9.59
C PRO A 231 -26.14 -10.51 8.96
N VAL A 232 -25.20 -9.58 9.26
CA VAL A 232 -25.21 -8.24 8.66
C VAL A 232 -24.97 -8.32 7.15
N ALA A 233 -24.08 -9.20 6.68
CA ALA A 233 -23.86 -9.40 5.25
C ALA A 233 -25.15 -9.87 4.55
N VAL A 234 -25.81 -10.89 5.08
CA VAL A 234 -27.06 -11.41 4.50
C VAL A 234 -28.16 -10.36 4.50
N LEU A 235 -28.40 -9.68 5.62
CA LEU A 235 -29.43 -8.64 5.73
C LEU A 235 -29.15 -7.46 4.79
N THR A 236 -27.91 -7.01 4.70
CA THR A 236 -27.53 -5.92 3.79
C THR A 236 -27.73 -6.32 2.34
N ALA A 237 -27.35 -7.54 1.95
CA ALA A 237 -27.52 -8.06 0.60
C ALA A 237 -28.99 -8.10 0.19
N LEU A 238 -29.84 -8.67 1.04
CA LEU A 238 -31.28 -8.75 0.81
C LEU A 238 -31.93 -7.36 0.77
N ALA A 239 -31.54 -6.47 1.69
CA ALA A 239 -32.07 -5.10 1.72
C ALA A 239 -31.72 -4.31 0.44
N ILE A 240 -30.45 -4.40 -0.01
CA ILE A 240 -30.01 -3.73 -1.25
C ILE A 240 -30.73 -4.34 -2.45
N GLY A 241 -30.83 -5.67 -2.54
CA GLY A 241 -31.50 -6.34 -3.65
C GLY A 241 -32.98 -5.97 -3.77
N VAL A 242 -33.72 -6.00 -2.64
CA VAL A 242 -35.13 -5.58 -2.59
C VAL A 242 -35.26 -4.09 -2.91
N ALA A 243 -34.42 -3.23 -2.34
CA ALA A 243 -34.45 -1.80 -2.63
C ALA A 243 -34.17 -1.51 -4.11
N GLN A 244 -33.17 -2.18 -4.70
CA GLN A 244 -32.86 -2.05 -6.13
C GLN A 244 -34.05 -2.42 -7.01
N SER A 245 -34.69 -3.55 -6.75
CA SER A 245 -35.85 -3.99 -7.50
C SER A 245 -37.07 -3.07 -7.33
N GLN A 246 -37.30 -2.55 -6.10
CA GLN A 246 -38.41 -1.60 -5.87
C GLN A 246 -38.17 -0.24 -6.52
N LEU A 247 -36.90 0.22 -6.58
CA LEU A 247 -36.54 1.48 -7.22
C LEU A 247 -36.75 1.48 -8.74
N THR A 248 -36.80 0.33 -9.40
CA THR A 248 -37.11 0.25 -10.84
C THR A 248 -38.55 0.73 -11.17
N ARG A 249 -39.41 0.87 -10.17
CA ARG A 249 -40.77 1.48 -10.35
C ARG A 249 -40.71 2.98 -10.55
N LEU A 250 -39.63 3.61 -10.13
CA LEU A 250 -39.47 5.04 -10.31
C LEU A 250 -39.07 5.32 -11.76
N HIS A 251 -39.98 5.97 -12.49
CA HIS A 251 -39.69 6.45 -13.85
C HIS A 251 -39.48 7.98 -13.76
N PRO A 252 -38.29 8.44 -13.35
CA PRO A 252 -38.05 9.86 -13.25
C PRO A 252 -38.17 10.53 -14.61
N THR A 253 -38.74 11.71 -14.66
CA THR A 253 -38.87 12.53 -15.87
C THR A 253 -37.96 13.77 -15.69
N GLY A 254 -37.46 14.30 -16.80
CA GLY A 254 -36.61 15.49 -16.78
C GLY A 254 -35.12 15.21 -16.98
N TRP A 255 -34.30 16.23 -16.83
CA TRP A 255 -32.86 16.18 -17.14
C TRP A 255 -32.06 15.21 -16.27
N GLY A 256 -32.51 14.92 -15.05
CA GLY A 256 -31.90 13.95 -14.13
C GLY A 256 -32.33 12.48 -14.31
N ALA A 257 -33.28 12.20 -15.20
CA ALA A 257 -33.84 10.88 -15.41
C ALA A 257 -32.80 9.77 -15.71
N PRO A 258 -31.81 9.97 -16.61
CA PRO A 258 -30.81 8.93 -16.92
C PRO A 258 -29.95 8.58 -15.70
N LEU A 259 -29.56 9.56 -14.90
CA LEU A 259 -28.74 9.35 -13.70
C LEU A 259 -29.54 8.61 -12.61
N LEU A 260 -30.79 9.01 -12.36
CA LEU A 260 -31.64 8.36 -11.37
C LEU A 260 -31.96 6.90 -11.78
N GLN A 261 -32.16 6.66 -13.08
CA GLN A 261 -32.33 5.31 -13.60
C GLN A 261 -31.05 4.48 -13.44
N ALA A 262 -29.87 5.05 -13.72
CA ALA A 262 -28.59 4.38 -13.48
C ALA A 262 -28.39 4.05 -12.00
N VAL A 263 -28.74 4.95 -11.07
CA VAL A 263 -28.69 4.72 -9.62
C VAL A 263 -29.64 3.60 -9.21
N SER A 264 -30.88 3.58 -9.69
CA SER A 264 -31.86 2.54 -9.37
C SER A 264 -31.40 1.16 -9.86
N THR A 265 -30.74 1.10 -11.02
CA THR A 265 -30.27 -0.17 -11.61
C THR A 265 -28.99 -0.68 -10.95
N ASN A 266 -28.14 0.21 -10.41
CA ASN A 266 -26.82 -0.13 -9.88
C ASN A 266 -26.68 0.22 -8.38
N LEU A 267 -27.67 -0.13 -7.56
CA LEU A 267 -27.69 0.24 -6.14
C LEU A 267 -26.55 -0.41 -5.35
N PHE A 268 -26.06 -1.59 -5.75
CA PHE A 268 -24.87 -2.21 -5.16
C PHE A 268 -23.61 -1.36 -5.35
N VAL A 269 -23.47 -0.69 -6.49
CA VAL A 269 -22.35 0.23 -6.74
C VAL A 269 -22.46 1.47 -5.86
N VAL A 270 -23.65 2.01 -5.67
CA VAL A 270 -23.90 3.11 -4.72
C VAL A 270 -23.56 2.68 -3.30
N ALA A 271 -23.99 1.49 -2.90
CA ALA A 271 -23.67 0.92 -1.60
C ALA A 271 -22.16 0.71 -1.43
N LEU A 272 -21.46 0.27 -2.50
CA LEU A 272 -19.99 0.13 -2.49
C LEU A 272 -19.30 1.49 -2.30
N LEU A 273 -19.74 2.52 -3.01
CA LEU A 273 -19.22 3.89 -2.87
C LEU A 273 -19.43 4.41 -1.44
N ILE A 274 -20.65 4.29 -0.92
CA ILE A 274 -20.98 4.72 0.45
C ILE A 274 -20.14 3.94 1.47
N ALA A 275 -20.10 2.60 1.37
CA ALA A 275 -19.35 1.75 2.28
C ALA A 275 -17.85 2.05 2.22
N ALA A 276 -17.31 2.23 1.02
CA ALA A 276 -15.90 2.54 0.82
C ALA A 276 -15.53 3.95 1.30
N LEU A 277 -16.43 4.93 1.26
CA LEU A 277 -16.17 6.31 1.66
C LEU A 277 -16.56 6.62 3.12
N ALA A 278 -17.61 5.99 3.66
CA ALA A 278 -18.16 6.32 4.99
C ALA A 278 -17.66 5.40 6.11
N LEU A 279 -17.41 4.10 5.82
CA LEU A 279 -17.02 3.17 6.88
C LEU A 279 -15.57 3.37 7.31
N PRO A 280 -15.29 3.33 8.63
CA PRO A 280 -13.91 3.39 9.13
C PRO A 280 -13.10 2.20 8.62
N SER A 281 -11.78 2.37 8.56
CA SER A 281 -10.81 1.45 7.96
C SER A 281 -11.07 -0.02 8.32
N VAL A 282 -11.34 -0.84 7.30
CA VAL A 282 -11.38 -2.29 7.40
C VAL A 282 -9.93 -2.80 7.33
N GLY A 283 -9.47 -3.53 8.35
CA GLY A 283 -8.18 -4.23 8.28
C GLY A 283 -6.95 -3.43 8.68
N THR A 284 -7.07 -2.40 9.53
CA THR A 284 -5.89 -1.79 10.17
C THR A 284 -5.41 -2.68 11.32
N ARG A 285 -4.66 -3.72 11.02
CA ARG A 285 -3.58 -4.16 11.88
C ARG A 285 -2.37 -3.33 11.46
N ASP A 286 -1.63 -2.79 12.42
CA ASP A 286 -0.36 -2.13 12.16
C ASP A 286 0.52 -3.14 11.43
N ALA A 287 0.67 -2.93 10.12
CA ALA A 287 1.60 -3.73 9.34
C ALA A 287 3.00 -3.41 9.84
N LEU A 288 3.74 -4.43 10.20
CA LEU A 288 5.18 -4.35 10.43
C LEU A 288 5.84 -3.51 9.30
N PRO A 289 6.90 -2.75 9.60
CA PRO A 289 7.57 -1.94 8.59
C PRO A 289 7.88 -2.80 7.36
N ARG A 290 7.51 -2.30 6.19
CA ARG A 290 7.68 -2.99 4.91
C ARG A 290 9.14 -3.39 4.76
N SER A 291 9.38 -4.68 4.49
CA SER A 291 10.68 -5.12 4.02
C SER A 291 11.02 -4.33 2.75
N ALA A 292 12.16 -3.64 2.76
CA ALA A 292 12.58 -2.79 1.68
C ALA A 292 12.67 -3.59 0.37
N THR A 293 11.90 -3.20 -0.62
CA THR A 293 12.19 -3.61 -2.00
C THR A 293 13.48 -2.90 -2.41
N ALA A 294 14.57 -3.66 -2.49
CA ALA A 294 15.86 -3.15 -2.96
C ALA A 294 15.66 -2.44 -4.32
N ARG A 295 16.22 -1.24 -4.47
CA ARG A 295 16.25 -0.57 -5.77
C ARG A 295 17.07 -1.44 -6.72
N VAL A 296 16.41 -2.08 -7.66
CA VAL A 296 17.10 -2.77 -8.76
C VAL A 296 17.63 -1.69 -9.70
N PRO A 297 18.96 -1.53 -9.85
CA PRO A 297 19.50 -0.54 -10.75
C PRO A 297 19.07 -0.87 -12.18
N THR A 298 18.60 0.14 -12.93
CA THR A 298 18.28 -0.04 -14.34
C THR A 298 19.55 -0.47 -15.11
N PRO A 299 19.46 -1.52 -15.94
CA PRO A 299 20.61 -1.94 -16.72
C PRO A 299 21.14 -0.78 -17.58
N PRO A 300 22.48 -0.61 -17.69
CA PRO A 300 23.05 0.39 -18.61
C PRO A 300 22.55 0.12 -20.03
N GLY A 301 22.11 1.16 -20.72
CA GLY A 301 21.57 1.05 -22.07
C GLY A 301 20.08 0.70 -22.19
N ALA A 302 19.37 0.36 -21.09
CA ALA A 302 17.94 0.03 -21.13
C ALA A 302 17.08 1.15 -21.73
N TRP A 303 17.44 2.42 -21.52
CA TRP A 303 16.75 3.56 -22.13
C TRP A 303 16.98 3.65 -23.64
N ILE A 304 18.17 3.25 -24.13
CA ILE A 304 18.45 3.19 -25.56
C ILE A 304 17.60 2.11 -26.21
N VAL A 305 17.52 0.93 -25.57
CA VAL A 305 16.65 -0.17 -26.06
C VAL A 305 15.19 0.27 -26.09
N ALA A 306 14.70 0.94 -25.03
CA ALA A 306 13.33 1.47 -24.98
C ALA A 306 13.09 2.47 -26.10
N LEU A 307 14.01 3.43 -26.32
CA LEU A 307 13.91 4.41 -27.40
C LEU A 307 13.84 3.73 -28.77
N VAL A 308 14.71 2.76 -29.02
CA VAL A 308 14.72 2.00 -30.29
C VAL A 308 13.41 1.25 -30.47
N LEU A 309 12.90 0.56 -29.43
CA LEU A 309 11.64 -0.18 -29.49
C LEU A 309 10.44 0.74 -29.79
N PHE A 310 10.41 1.94 -29.23
CA PHE A 310 9.32 2.90 -29.48
C PHE A 310 9.46 3.63 -30.84
N LEU A 311 10.64 3.69 -31.42
CA LEU A 311 10.86 4.23 -32.78
C LEU A 311 10.69 3.16 -33.87
N LEU A 312 10.86 1.89 -33.52
CA LEU A 312 10.80 0.78 -34.49
C LEU A 312 9.50 0.73 -35.30
N PRO A 313 8.31 0.97 -34.76
CA PRO A 313 7.06 0.94 -35.54
C PRO A 313 7.01 1.96 -36.67
N LEU A 314 7.69 3.10 -36.57
CA LEU A 314 7.74 4.11 -37.65
C LEU A 314 8.38 3.58 -38.93
N GLY A 315 9.32 2.62 -38.81
CA GLY A 315 10.03 2.06 -39.95
C GLY A 315 9.49 0.72 -40.45
N PHE A 316 8.98 -0.11 -39.55
CA PHE A 316 8.71 -1.54 -39.80
C PHE A 316 7.25 -1.95 -39.69
N ALA A 317 6.37 -1.18 -39.01
CA ALA A 317 4.99 -1.62 -38.75
C ALA A 317 4.07 -1.61 -39.96
N GLY A 318 4.40 -0.89 -41.04
CA GLY A 318 3.58 -0.89 -42.26
C GLY A 318 2.10 -0.61 -42.01
N SER A 319 1.24 -1.58 -42.33
CA SER A 319 -0.21 -1.54 -42.10
C SER A 319 -0.58 -1.69 -40.61
N ASP A 320 0.29 -2.28 -39.79
CA ASP A 320 0.03 -2.53 -38.38
C ASP A 320 0.34 -1.34 -37.47
N LEU A 321 0.75 -0.20 -38.09
CA LEU A 321 1.06 1.02 -37.35
C LEU A 321 -0.15 1.53 -36.56
N HIS A 322 -1.38 1.34 -37.06
CA HIS A 322 -2.62 1.70 -36.35
C HIS A 322 -2.77 1.00 -34.99
N THR A 323 -2.29 -0.23 -34.85
CA THR A 323 -2.27 -0.95 -33.56
C THR A 323 -1.17 -0.39 -32.66
N SER A 324 0.01 -0.11 -33.22
CA SER A 324 1.15 0.43 -32.48
C SER A 324 0.89 1.82 -31.88
N VAL A 325 -0.03 2.61 -32.46
CA VAL A 325 -0.51 3.90 -31.93
C VAL A 325 -1.01 3.79 -30.48
N GLN A 326 -1.56 2.65 -30.06
CA GLN A 326 -2.03 2.49 -28.70
C GLN A 326 -0.91 2.40 -27.66
N VAL A 327 0.34 2.07 -28.06
CA VAL A 327 1.45 1.82 -27.11
C VAL A 327 1.89 3.08 -26.36
N PRO A 328 2.17 4.23 -27.01
CA PRO A 328 2.55 5.46 -26.31
C PRO A 328 1.42 5.99 -25.42
N ALA A 329 0.16 5.94 -25.88
CA ALA A 329 -1.00 6.38 -25.13
C ALA A 329 -1.19 5.55 -23.84
N LEU A 330 -1.15 4.22 -23.97
CA LEU A 330 -1.20 3.32 -22.80
C LEU A 330 0.02 3.54 -21.90
N GLY A 331 1.20 3.79 -22.46
CA GLY A 331 2.40 4.14 -21.72
C GLY A 331 2.19 5.33 -20.78
N VAL A 332 1.52 6.40 -21.26
CA VAL A 332 1.17 7.57 -20.42
C VAL A 332 0.19 7.21 -19.32
N VAL A 333 -0.84 6.38 -19.60
CA VAL A 333 -1.76 5.88 -18.57
C VAL A 333 -1.00 5.10 -17.51
N LEU A 334 -0.10 4.20 -17.91
CA LEU A 334 0.67 3.39 -16.96
C LEU A 334 1.69 4.22 -16.15
N LEU A 335 2.22 5.32 -16.71
CA LEU A 335 3.03 6.27 -15.95
C LEU A 335 2.25 6.94 -14.82
N SER A 336 0.92 7.13 -14.95
CA SER A 336 0.07 7.62 -13.86
C SER A 336 0.12 6.69 -12.65
N LEU A 337 0.11 5.37 -12.86
CA LEU A 337 0.24 4.36 -11.82
C LEU A 337 1.64 4.38 -11.18
N VAL A 338 2.70 4.63 -11.96
CA VAL A 338 4.06 4.79 -11.42
C VAL A 338 4.14 5.97 -10.45
N VAL A 339 3.46 7.07 -10.74
CA VAL A 339 3.43 8.25 -9.85
C VAL A 339 2.64 7.94 -8.57
N VAL A 340 1.42 7.42 -8.68
CA VAL A 340 0.54 7.20 -7.54
C VAL A 340 0.98 6.01 -6.71
N THR A 341 1.14 4.85 -7.35
CA THR A 341 1.42 3.59 -6.66
C THR A 341 2.91 3.40 -6.44
N GLY A 342 3.72 3.62 -7.45
CA GLY A 342 5.16 3.38 -7.37
C GLY A 342 5.87 4.36 -6.45
N ARG A 343 5.74 5.66 -6.69
CA ARG A 343 6.45 6.69 -5.92
C ARG A 343 5.65 7.14 -4.70
N GLY A 344 4.33 7.30 -4.85
CA GLY A 344 3.43 7.71 -3.77
C GLY A 344 3.12 6.60 -2.76
N GLY A 345 3.32 5.32 -3.12
CA GLY A 345 3.02 4.16 -2.28
C GLY A 345 1.51 3.95 -2.03
N GLN A 346 0.65 4.62 -2.82
CA GLN A 346 -0.80 4.55 -2.66
C GLN A 346 -1.39 3.59 -3.70
N ILE A 347 -2.12 2.57 -3.26
CA ILE A 347 -2.77 1.63 -4.18
C ILE A 347 -3.96 2.32 -4.82
N SER A 348 -3.89 2.56 -6.14
CA SER A 348 -4.98 3.16 -6.92
C SER A 348 -5.45 2.20 -8.00
N LEU A 349 -6.71 1.76 -7.89
CA LEU A 349 -7.38 0.91 -8.88
C LEU A 349 -8.36 1.71 -9.76
N GLY A 350 -8.43 3.04 -9.60
CA GLY A 350 -9.34 3.93 -10.31
C GLY A 350 -8.74 4.63 -11.53
N GLN A 351 -7.52 4.31 -11.98
CA GLN A 351 -6.85 5.06 -13.05
C GLN A 351 -7.54 4.91 -14.41
N ALA A 352 -8.19 3.76 -14.66
CA ALA A 352 -8.99 3.56 -15.88
C ALA A 352 -10.16 4.57 -15.99
N ALA A 353 -10.78 4.92 -14.87
CA ALA A 353 -11.83 5.93 -14.84
C ALA A 353 -11.32 7.32 -15.25
N TYR A 354 -10.15 7.74 -14.76
CA TYR A 354 -9.56 9.03 -15.14
C TYR A 354 -9.11 9.04 -16.60
N ALA A 355 -8.59 7.92 -17.10
CA ALA A 355 -8.27 7.76 -18.52
C ALA A 355 -9.53 7.88 -19.39
N GLY A 356 -10.60 7.16 -19.02
CA GLY A 356 -11.88 7.22 -19.72
C GLY A 356 -12.54 8.60 -19.64
N LEU A 357 -12.48 9.30 -18.51
CA LEU A 357 -12.96 10.68 -18.36
C LEU A 357 -12.16 11.64 -19.26
N GLY A 358 -10.84 11.45 -19.35
CA GLY A 358 -9.99 12.23 -20.26
C GLY A 358 -10.41 12.05 -21.73
N ALA A 359 -10.64 10.80 -22.15
CA ALA A 359 -11.14 10.49 -23.48
C ALA A 359 -12.54 11.06 -23.74
N LEU A 360 -13.47 10.85 -22.81
CA LEU A 360 -14.86 11.34 -22.92
C LEU A 360 -14.92 12.87 -23.02
N PHE A 361 -14.22 13.57 -22.11
CA PHE A 361 -14.22 15.04 -22.12
C PHE A 361 -13.54 15.58 -23.37
N THR A 362 -12.45 14.95 -23.83
CA THR A 362 -11.82 15.33 -25.11
C THR A 362 -12.81 15.17 -26.25
N ALA A 363 -13.55 14.04 -26.32
CA ALA A 363 -14.53 13.78 -27.36
C ALA A 363 -15.70 14.77 -27.31
N LEU A 364 -16.25 15.06 -26.12
CA LEU A 364 -17.36 16.02 -25.96
C LEU A 364 -16.95 17.44 -26.33
N LEU A 365 -15.76 17.89 -25.93
CA LEU A 365 -15.20 19.20 -26.24
C LEU A 365 -14.91 19.34 -27.75
N ALA A 366 -14.31 18.34 -28.38
CA ALA A 366 -14.03 18.34 -29.81
C ALA A 366 -15.30 18.24 -30.66
N ALA A 367 -16.33 17.56 -30.17
CA ALA A 367 -17.64 17.51 -30.85
C ALA A 367 -18.50 18.77 -30.62
N GLY A 368 -18.11 19.68 -29.70
CA GLY A 368 -18.93 20.83 -29.28
C GLY A 368 -20.21 20.44 -28.51
N ARG A 369 -20.21 19.25 -27.90
CA ARG A 369 -21.32 18.76 -27.08
C ARG A 369 -21.15 19.00 -25.58
N PHE A 370 -20.05 19.65 -25.18
CA PHE A 370 -19.81 19.98 -23.78
C PHE A 370 -20.64 21.22 -23.38
N PRO A 371 -21.43 21.16 -22.30
CA PRO A 371 -22.30 22.26 -21.91
C PRO A 371 -21.54 23.58 -21.71
N GLY A 372 -21.97 24.66 -22.36
CA GLY A 372 -21.41 26.01 -22.18
C GLY A 372 -20.08 26.28 -22.89
N LEU A 373 -19.54 25.35 -23.67
CA LEU A 373 -18.30 25.55 -24.41
C LEU A 373 -18.50 25.31 -25.92
N PRO A 374 -17.90 26.11 -26.81
CA PRO A 374 -17.93 25.90 -28.25
C PRO A 374 -17.09 24.66 -28.62
N ARG A 375 -17.20 24.22 -29.89
CA ARG A 375 -16.34 23.20 -30.46
C ARG A 375 -14.88 23.66 -30.40
N LEU A 376 -14.00 22.84 -29.82
CA LEU A 376 -12.58 23.10 -29.70
C LEU A 376 -11.77 22.22 -30.66
N PRO A 377 -10.59 22.70 -31.13
CA PRO A 377 -9.63 21.85 -31.79
C PRO A 377 -9.20 20.70 -30.85
N GLU A 378 -8.90 19.54 -31.41
CA GLU A 378 -8.69 18.29 -30.64
C GLU A 378 -7.55 18.41 -29.58
N LEU A 379 -6.44 19.09 -29.91
CA LEU A 379 -5.36 19.33 -28.93
C LEU A 379 -5.77 20.29 -27.80
N ALA A 380 -6.57 21.32 -28.11
CA ALA A 380 -7.10 22.21 -27.09
C ALA A 380 -8.15 21.51 -26.24
N ALA A 381 -8.98 20.66 -26.85
CA ALA A 381 -9.94 19.80 -26.16
C ALA A 381 -9.23 18.84 -25.22
N LEU A 382 -8.13 18.19 -25.66
CA LEU A 382 -7.29 17.31 -24.84
C LEU A 382 -6.69 18.06 -23.64
N ALA A 383 -6.07 19.23 -23.90
CA ALA A 383 -5.48 20.03 -22.82
C ALA A 383 -6.51 20.47 -21.77
N LEU A 384 -7.69 20.93 -22.25
CA LEU A 384 -8.78 21.31 -21.34
C LEU A 384 -9.37 20.10 -20.59
N ALA A 385 -9.51 18.96 -21.25
CA ALA A 385 -9.95 17.71 -20.60
C ALA A 385 -9.00 17.31 -19.46
N VAL A 386 -7.68 17.39 -19.67
CA VAL A 386 -6.68 17.12 -18.61
C VAL A 386 -6.86 18.09 -17.44
N VAL A 387 -7.06 19.40 -17.71
CA VAL A 387 -7.28 20.40 -16.67
C VAL A 387 -8.58 20.15 -15.89
N LEU A 388 -9.64 19.70 -16.55
CA LEU A 388 -10.93 19.37 -15.91
C LEU A 388 -10.88 18.07 -15.10
N VAL A 389 -10.16 17.07 -15.58
CA VAL A 389 -10.06 15.76 -14.90
C VAL A 389 -9.06 15.76 -13.74
N ALA A 390 -7.98 16.54 -13.84
CA ALA A 390 -6.95 16.56 -12.78
C ALA A 390 -7.52 16.83 -11.37
N PRO A 391 -8.42 17.83 -11.14
CA PRO A 391 -9.04 18.04 -9.85
C PRO A 391 -9.92 16.88 -9.36
N LEU A 392 -10.48 16.07 -10.28
CA LEU A 392 -11.27 14.90 -9.91
C LEU A 392 -10.40 13.82 -9.21
N GLY A 393 -9.08 13.89 -9.39
CA GLY A 393 -8.13 13.11 -8.60
C GLY A 393 -8.28 13.33 -7.08
N LEU A 394 -8.88 14.43 -6.64
CA LEU A 394 -9.23 14.66 -5.23
C LEU A 394 -10.30 13.69 -4.72
N LEU A 395 -11.18 13.18 -5.59
CA LEU A 395 -12.21 12.20 -5.20
C LEU A 395 -11.59 10.92 -4.62
N THR A 396 -10.45 10.47 -5.17
CA THR A 396 -9.70 9.33 -4.65
C THR A 396 -8.58 9.76 -3.68
N GLY A 397 -8.05 10.97 -3.85
CA GLY A 397 -7.01 11.52 -2.98
C GLY A 397 -7.50 11.86 -1.58
N TRP A 398 -8.72 12.38 -1.44
CA TRP A 398 -9.29 12.72 -0.14
C TRP A 398 -9.43 11.51 0.80
N PRO A 399 -10.04 10.39 0.37
CA PRO A 399 -10.04 9.16 1.18
C PRO A 399 -8.63 8.65 1.52
N ALA A 400 -7.65 8.85 0.64
CA ALA A 400 -6.28 8.42 0.85
C ALA A 400 -5.58 9.10 2.04
N ILE A 401 -6.06 10.26 2.47
CA ILE A 401 -5.51 10.96 3.65
C ILE A 401 -5.64 10.07 4.89
N ASN A 402 -6.82 9.47 5.10
CA ASN A 402 -7.14 8.71 6.30
C ASN A 402 -7.15 7.19 6.08
N ARG A 403 -6.98 6.72 4.84
CA ARG A 403 -7.05 5.29 4.49
C ARG A 403 -5.75 4.82 3.86
N ARG A 404 -5.43 3.54 4.10
CA ARG A 404 -4.20 2.91 3.62
C ARG A 404 -4.51 1.50 3.09
N GLY A 405 -3.61 0.98 2.26
CA GLY A 405 -3.64 -0.41 1.80
C GLY A 405 -4.98 -0.79 1.16
N LEU A 406 -5.58 -1.87 1.67
CA LEU A 406 -6.81 -2.45 1.13
C LEU A 406 -8.01 -1.49 1.12
N ALA A 407 -8.21 -0.71 2.19
CA ALA A 407 -9.35 0.21 2.28
C ALA A 407 -9.26 1.33 1.22
N LEU A 408 -8.05 1.79 0.90
CA LEU A 408 -7.82 2.75 -0.17
C LEU A 408 -8.02 2.12 -1.55
N ALA A 409 -7.50 0.91 -1.77
CA ALA A 409 -7.69 0.17 -3.01
C ALA A 409 -9.18 -0.02 -3.33
N LEU A 410 -9.99 -0.41 -2.34
CA LEU A 410 -11.44 -0.54 -2.48
C LEU A 410 -12.13 0.80 -2.76
N ALA A 411 -11.71 1.88 -2.11
CA ALA A 411 -12.29 3.21 -2.35
C ALA A 411 -12.00 3.70 -3.78
N THR A 412 -10.77 3.53 -4.26
CA THR A 412 -10.39 3.92 -5.63
C THR A 412 -11.06 3.03 -6.69
N PHE A 413 -11.21 1.72 -6.40
CA PHE A 413 -11.95 0.80 -7.24
C PHE A 413 -13.43 1.16 -7.33
N ALA A 414 -14.06 1.47 -6.17
CA ALA A 414 -15.47 1.89 -6.11
C ALA A 414 -15.73 3.15 -6.96
N VAL A 415 -14.82 4.14 -6.91
CA VAL A 415 -14.88 5.31 -7.79
C VAL A 415 -14.76 4.90 -9.25
N GLY A 416 -13.86 3.96 -9.58
CA GLY A 416 -13.69 3.42 -10.94
C GLY A 416 -14.96 2.79 -11.49
N VAL A 417 -15.59 1.91 -10.70
CA VAL A 417 -16.86 1.25 -11.06
C VAL A 417 -18.00 2.28 -11.15
N GLY A 418 -18.04 3.24 -10.19
CA GLY A 418 -19.03 4.31 -10.21
C GLY A 418 -18.98 5.15 -11.48
N VAL A 419 -17.78 5.57 -11.91
CA VAL A 419 -17.61 6.32 -13.17
C VAL A 419 -18.03 5.46 -14.38
N SER A 420 -17.66 4.19 -14.41
CA SER A 420 -18.04 3.27 -15.49
C SER A 420 -19.56 3.15 -15.59
N ARG A 421 -20.28 2.94 -14.48
CA ARG A 421 -21.73 2.71 -14.47
C ARG A 421 -22.56 4.00 -14.57
N PHE A 422 -22.11 5.11 -13.95
CA PHE A 422 -22.91 6.35 -13.90
C PHE A 422 -22.50 7.39 -14.93
N VAL A 423 -21.32 7.28 -15.55
CA VAL A 423 -20.86 8.23 -16.56
C VAL A 423 -20.74 7.57 -17.93
N PHE A 424 -19.97 6.48 -18.07
CA PHE A 424 -19.68 5.87 -19.36
C PHE A 424 -20.88 5.10 -19.96
N ALA A 425 -21.74 4.55 -19.11
CA ALA A 425 -22.95 3.85 -19.55
C ALA A 425 -24.12 4.79 -19.96
N GLN A 426 -23.92 6.13 -19.86
CA GLN A 426 -24.98 7.08 -20.19
C GLN A 426 -25.16 7.30 -21.71
N PRO A 427 -26.38 7.62 -22.18
CA PRO A 427 -26.64 7.81 -23.60
C PRO A 427 -25.73 8.81 -24.29
N TYR A 428 -25.36 9.91 -23.62
CA TYR A 428 -24.47 10.92 -24.20
C TYR A 428 -23.05 10.40 -24.45
N ALA A 429 -22.59 9.40 -23.71
CA ALA A 429 -21.29 8.76 -23.86
C ALA A 429 -21.33 7.63 -24.91
N ILE A 430 -22.47 6.88 -24.99
CA ILE A 430 -22.61 5.72 -25.87
C ILE A 430 -23.02 6.14 -27.30
N SER A 431 -23.65 7.30 -27.49
CA SER A 431 -24.25 7.76 -28.74
C SER A 431 -23.23 8.13 -29.84
N GLY A 432 -22.28 7.26 -30.13
CA GLY A 432 -21.40 7.38 -31.30
C GLY A 432 -20.53 8.65 -31.31
N LEU A 433 -19.84 8.95 -30.18
CA LEU A 433 -18.87 10.04 -30.12
C LEU A 433 -17.65 9.68 -30.98
N SER A 434 -17.59 10.25 -32.19
CA SER A 434 -16.38 10.22 -33.01
C SER A 434 -15.36 11.21 -32.42
N LEU A 435 -14.14 10.76 -32.23
CA LEU A 435 -13.03 11.60 -31.81
C LEU A 435 -11.99 11.67 -32.94
N GLY A 436 -11.94 12.79 -33.66
CA GLY A 436 -10.97 13.01 -34.73
C GLY A 436 -9.53 13.08 -34.20
N ARG A 437 -8.58 12.90 -35.10
CA ARG A 437 -7.18 13.24 -34.82
C ARG A 437 -6.99 14.73 -35.10
N PRO A 438 -6.00 15.37 -34.43
CA PRO A 438 -5.71 16.78 -34.63
C PRO A 438 -5.36 17.09 -36.08
N ALA A 439 -5.78 18.27 -36.61
CA ALA A 439 -5.48 18.73 -37.94
C ALA A 439 -3.98 18.67 -38.22
N GLY A 440 -3.58 18.08 -39.34
CA GLY A 440 -2.19 17.81 -39.73
C GLY A 440 -1.59 16.51 -39.16
N PHE A 441 -2.33 15.76 -38.31
CA PHE A 441 -1.92 14.46 -37.75
C PHE A 441 -2.91 13.33 -38.11
N ASP A 442 -3.62 13.44 -39.22
CA ASP A 442 -4.61 12.45 -39.65
C ASP A 442 -4.00 11.09 -39.98
N GLY A 443 -2.78 11.09 -40.54
CA GLY A 443 -2.05 9.87 -40.87
C GLY A 443 -1.47 9.18 -39.64
N ASP A 444 -1.42 7.84 -39.65
CA ASP A 444 -0.94 7.04 -38.50
C ASP A 444 0.52 7.40 -38.13
N ARG A 445 1.41 7.68 -39.09
CA ARG A 445 2.79 8.06 -38.79
C ARG A 445 2.88 9.43 -38.11
N ALA A 446 2.16 10.42 -38.62
CA ALA A 446 2.15 11.76 -38.04
C ALA A 446 1.55 11.73 -36.62
N TYR A 447 0.46 11.00 -36.43
CA TYR A 447 -0.17 10.85 -35.13
C TYR A 447 0.71 10.10 -34.15
N TYR A 448 1.38 9.03 -34.55
CA TYR A 448 2.34 8.30 -33.71
C TYR A 448 3.51 9.19 -33.23
N VAL A 449 4.03 10.06 -34.12
CA VAL A 449 5.05 11.04 -33.72
C VAL A 449 4.51 12.05 -32.70
N LEU A 450 3.27 12.52 -32.84
CA LEU A 450 2.62 13.37 -31.87
C LEU A 450 2.51 12.66 -30.50
N GLU A 451 2.08 11.39 -30.50
CA GLU A 451 1.99 10.60 -29.27
C GLU A 451 3.35 10.38 -28.61
N LEU A 452 4.42 10.16 -29.39
CA LEU A 452 5.77 10.08 -28.84
C LEU A 452 6.21 11.40 -28.20
N THR A 453 5.84 12.55 -28.74
CA THR A 453 6.14 13.86 -28.14
C THR A 453 5.37 14.06 -26.83
N LEU A 454 4.09 13.68 -26.79
CA LEU A 454 3.28 13.74 -25.57
C LEU A 454 3.78 12.74 -24.52
N LEU A 455 4.20 11.53 -24.91
CA LEU A 455 4.85 10.56 -24.03
C LEU A 455 6.16 11.13 -23.47
N ALA A 456 6.99 11.78 -24.28
CA ALA A 456 8.22 12.42 -23.82
C ALA A 456 7.92 13.53 -22.79
N ALA A 457 6.87 14.33 -22.99
CA ALA A 457 6.42 15.33 -22.03
C ALA A 457 5.91 14.68 -20.73
N ALA A 458 5.16 13.58 -20.80
CA ALA A 458 4.71 12.80 -19.65
C ALA A 458 5.89 12.18 -18.88
N LEU A 459 6.89 11.64 -19.58
CA LEU A 459 8.13 11.13 -18.99
C LEU A 459 8.91 12.24 -18.29
N LEU A 460 9.04 13.42 -18.91
CA LEU A 460 9.67 14.58 -18.28
C LEU A 460 8.95 15.02 -17.02
N THR A 461 7.61 15.12 -17.06
CA THR A 461 6.79 15.47 -15.90
C THR A 461 6.97 14.44 -14.77
N THR A 462 6.92 13.16 -15.10
CA THR A 462 7.15 12.07 -14.13
C THR A 462 8.56 12.14 -13.54
N TRP A 463 9.56 12.41 -14.36
CA TRP A 463 10.94 12.57 -13.94
C TRP A 463 11.13 13.77 -12.99
N LEU A 464 10.49 14.92 -13.28
CA LEU A 464 10.51 16.11 -12.41
C LEU A 464 9.84 15.81 -11.05
N LEU A 465 8.68 15.15 -11.04
CA LEU A 465 7.98 14.74 -9.81
C LEU A 465 8.80 13.77 -8.95
N ARG A 466 9.63 12.92 -9.59
CA ARG A 466 10.46 11.92 -8.90
C ARG A 466 11.79 12.45 -8.41
N ARG A 467 12.25 13.59 -8.90
CA ARG A 467 13.51 14.22 -8.52
C ARG A 467 13.31 15.33 -7.46
N GLY A 468 14.40 15.73 -6.89
CA GLY A 468 14.44 16.83 -5.94
C GLY A 468 13.73 16.53 -4.61
N ARG A 469 13.30 17.58 -3.94
CA ARG A 469 12.67 17.54 -2.61
C ARG A 469 11.35 16.76 -2.62
N THR A 470 10.49 17.01 -3.61
CA THR A 470 9.18 16.32 -3.73
C THR A 470 9.35 14.83 -3.91
N GLY A 471 10.27 14.39 -4.78
CA GLY A 471 10.52 12.98 -5.04
C GLY A 471 11.09 12.23 -3.83
N ARG A 472 11.96 12.86 -3.03
CA ARG A 472 12.44 12.28 -1.76
C ARG A 472 11.33 12.21 -0.71
N ALA A 473 10.52 13.25 -0.60
CA ALA A 473 9.40 13.28 0.33
C ALA A 473 8.33 12.21 -0.01
N LEU A 474 8.00 12.00 -1.29
CA LEU A 474 7.13 10.93 -1.74
C LEU A 474 7.70 9.54 -1.40
N ALA A 475 9.00 9.33 -1.64
CA ALA A 475 9.65 8.06 -1.28
C ALA A 475 9.65 7.81 0.24
N ALA A 476 9.96 8.83 1.03
CA ALA A 476 9.92 8.75 2.48
C ALA A 476 8.50 8.43 3.00
N MET A 477 7.47 9.07 2.42
CA MET A 477 6.06 8.79 2.73
C MET A 477 5.67 7.35 2.39
N ARG A 478 6.13 6.83 1.25
CA ARG A 478 5.89 5.45 0.82
C ARG A 478 6.50 4.43 1.78
N ASP A 479 7.75 4.66 2.17
CA ASP A 479 8.53 3.72 2.97
C ASP A 479 8.04 3.70 4.43
N HIS A 480 7.81 4.88 5.04
CA HIS A 480 7.35 4.98 6.42
C HIS A 480 6.59 6.29 6.65
N GLU A 481 5.26 6.25 6.57
CA GLU A 481 4.41 7.44 6.62
C GLU A 481 4.50 8.23 7.93
N SER A 482 4.50 7.53 9.08
CA SER A 482 4.64 8.18 10.39
C SER A 482 6.05 8.78 10.58
N GLY A 483 7.09 8.08 10.13
CA GLY A 483 8.47 8.58 10.13
C GLY A 483 8.66 9.80 9.23
N ALA A 484 8.04 9.81 8.05
CA ALA A 484 8.05 10.97 7.15
C ALA A 484 7.35 12.18 7.78
N SER A 485 6.18 11.96 8.42
CA SER A 485 5.47 13.01 9.15
C SER A 485 6.31 13.57 10.30
N ALA A 486 6.98 12.71 11.05
CA ALA A 486 7.91 13.10 12.12
C ALA A 486 9.17 13.80 11.59
N ALA A 487 9.56 13.57 10.35
CA ALA A 487 10.62 14.31 9.65
C ALA A 487 10.13 15.63 9.03
N GLY A 488 8.90 16.07 9.28
CA GLY A 488 8.34 17.33 8.80
C GLY A 488 7.64 17.26 7.43
N VAL A 489 7.48 16.06 6.84
CA VAL A 489 6.80 15.87 5.56
C VAL A 489 5.30 16.10 5.72
N GLN A 490 4.70 16.95 4.87
CA GLN A 490 3.25 17.12 4.81
C GLN A 490 2.59 15.98 4.02
N VAL A 491 2.40 14.83 4.68
CA VAL A 491 1.84 13.63 4.08
C VAL A 491 0.49 13.86 3.37
N PRO A 492 -0.52 14.57 3.95
CA PRO A 492 -1.79 14.78 3.27
C PRO A 492 -1.65 15.49 1.93
N SER A 493 -0.88 16.59 1.88
CA SER A 493 -0.68 17.36 0.65
C SER A 493 0.05 16.56 -0.44
N LEU A 494 1.00 15.70 -0.04
CA LEU A 494 1.72 14.84 -0.99
C LEU A 494 0.84 13.72 -1.54
N LYS A 495 -0.05 13.16 -0.74
CA LYS A 495 -1.05 12.19 -1.21
C LYS A 495 -1.95 12.83 -2.26
N LEU A 496 -2.50 14.00 -1.97
CA LEU A 496 -3.34 14.75 -2.91
C LEU A 496 -2.58 15.09 -4.20
N LEU A 497 -1.33 15.56 -4.09
CA LEU A 497 -0.48 15.86 -5.26
C LEU A 497 -0.28 14.60 -6.14
N ALA A 498 -0.01 13.44 -5.53
CA ALA A 498 0.16 12.20 -6.27
C ALA A 498 -1.11 11.81 -7.03
N PHE A 499 -2.30 11.90 -6.39
CA PHE A 499 -3.56 11.56 -7.03
C PHE A 499 -3.96 12.56 -8.12
N VAL A 500 -3.80 13.86 -7.90
CA VAL A 500 -4.10 14.89 -8.92
C VAL A 500 -3.17 14.77 -10.13
N SER A 501 -1.87 14.61 -9.91
CA SER A 501 -0.91 14.42 -11.01
C SER A 501 -1.13 13.08 -11.72
N GLY A 502 -1.50 12.02 -10.99
CA GLY A 502 -1.89 10.73 -11.56
C GLY A 502 -3.14 10.83 -12.42
N ALA A 503 -4.19 11.52 -11.94
CA ALA A 503 -5.42 11.75 -12.72
C ALA A 503 -5.14 12.56 -14.00
N ALA A 504 -4.28 13.59 -13.93
CA ALA A 504 -3.88 14.38 -15.09
C ALA A 504 -3.15 13.53 -16.16
N LEU A 505 -2.17 12.71 -15.74
CA LEU A 505 -1.47 11.80 -16.65
C LEU A 505 -2.41 10.74 -17.24
N ALA A 506 -3.29 10.15 -16.42
CA ALA A 506 -4.26 9.18 -16.91
C ALA A 506 -5.22 9.80 -17.93
N ALA A 507 -5.71 11.01 -17.67
CA ALA A 507 -6.58 11.74 -18.60
C ALA A 507 -5.87 12.06 -19.91
N LEU A 508 -4.61 12.49 -19.87
CA LEU A 508 -3.79 12.72 -21.05
C LEU A 508 -3.66 11.44 -21.90
N GLY A 509 -3.22 10.34 -21.29
CA GLY A 509 -3.07 9.07 -21.99
C GLY A 509 -4.40 8.50 -22.49
N GLY A 510 -5.49 8.67 -21.71
CA GLY A 510 -6.83 8.26 -22.14
C GLY A 510 -7.35 9.05 -23.33
N GLY A 511 -7.16 10.37 -23.36
CA GLY A 511 -7.50 11.22 -24.52
C GLY A 511 -6.67 10.87 -25.76
N MET A 512 -5.35 10.60 -25.60
CA MET A 512 -4.50 10.10 -26.66
C MET A 512 -5.03 8.78 -27.23
N LEU A 513 -5.36 7.81 -26.34
CA LEU A 513 -5.92 6.51 -26.75
C LEU A 513 -7.23 6.66 -27.53
N GLY A 514 -8.15 7.52 -27.04
CA GLY A 514 -9.42 7.80 -27.72
C GLY A 514 -9.22 8.42 -29.11
N MET A 515 -8.30 9.38 -29.27
CA MET A 515 -7.95 9.95 -30.59
C MET A 515 -7.29 8.92 -31.51
N GLY A 516 -6.46 8.03 -30.96
CA GLY A 516 -5.85 6.91 -31.67
C GLY A 516 -6.88 5.95 -32.22
N LEU A 517 -7.87 5.58 -31.42
CA LEU A 517 -8.99 4.71 -31.80
C LEU A 517 -10.05 5.43 -32.64
N ARG A 518 -9.97 6.77 -32.77
CA ARG A 518 -10.95 7.64 -33.44
C ARG A 518 -12.37 7.57 -32.91
N ALA A 519 -12.54 7.06 -31.70
CA ALA A 519 -13.84 6.94 -31.04
C ALA A 519 -13.68 6.91 -29.52
N PHE A 520 -14.72 7.30 -28.80
CA PHE A 520 -14.84 6.98 -27.39
C PHE A 520 -15.51 5.61 -27.26
N ASP A 521 -14.76 4.62 -26.76
CA ASP A 521 -15.25 3.27 -26.44
C ASP A 521 -15.19 3.06 -24.92
N PRO A 522 -16.34 2.99 -24.22
CA PRO A 522 -16.38 2.70 -22.78
C PRO A 522 -15.65 1.42 -22.38
N ALA A 523 -15.67 0.38 -23.24
CA ALA A 523 -15.05 -0.92 -22.95
C ALA A 523 -13.52 -0.83 -22.89
N ALA A 524 -12.91 0.15 -23.56
CA ALA A 524 -11.46 0.38 -23.48
C ALA A 524 -11.00 0.84 -22.09
N TYR A 525 -11.92 1.41 -21.28
CA TYR A 525 -11.67 1.98 -19.95
C TYR A 525 -12.40 1.23 -18.83
N ASP A 526 -12.76 -0.03 -19.07
CA ASP A 526 -13.44 -0.87 -18.10
C ASP A 526 -12.60 -1.05 -16.82
N PRO A 527 -13.20 -1.03 -15.61
CA PRO A 527 -12.48 -1.27 -14.35
C PRO A 527 -11.67 -2.56 -14.32
N VAL A 528 -12.11 -3.62 -15.03
CA VAL A 528 -11.36 -4.89 -15.12
C VAL A 528 -10.04 -4.70 -15.89
N ARG A 529 -10.05 -3.91 -16.97
CA ARG A 529 -8.81 -3.53 -17.67
C ARG A 529 -7.91 -2.68 -16.76
N GLY A 530 -8.49 -1.83 -15.91
CA GLY A 530 -7.75 -1.09 -14.88
C GLY A 530 -7.00 -2.00 -13.91
N LEU A 531 -7.58 -3.13 -13.51
CA LEU A 531 -6.90 -4.14 -12.70
C LEU A 531 -5.73 -4.79 -13.45
N LEU A 532 -5.91 -5.10 -14.74
CA LEU A 532 -4.86 -5.63 -15.61
C LEU A 532 -3.68 -4.64 -15.74
N TRP A 533 -3.96 -3.35 -15.95
CA TRP A 533 -2.96 -2.29 -16.04
C TRP A 533 -2.18 -2.16 -14.72
N PHE A 534 -2.89 -2.18 -13.59
CA PHE A 534 -2.28 -2.15 -12.28
C PHE A 534 -1.35 -3.36 -12.06
N ALA A 535 -1.85 -4.58 -12.38
CA ALA A 535 -1.06 -5.79 -12.26
C ALA A 535 0.21 -5.74 -13.13
N ALA A 536 0.10 -5.27 -14.38
CA ALA A 536 1.21 -5.17 -15.31
C ALA A 536 2.32 -4.22 -14.79
N VAL A 537 1.94 -3.05 -14.27
CA VAL A 537 2.89 -2.08 -13.69
C VAL A 537 3.57 -2.65 -12.44
N VAL A 538 2.81 -3.32 -11.57
CA VAL A 538 3.39 -3.91 -10.35
C VAL A 538 4.36 -5.04 -10.68
N VAL A 539 4.01 -5.89 -11.63
CA VAL A 539 4.86 -7.01 -12.11
C VAL A 539 6.18 -6.54 -12.68
N LEU A 540 6.13 -5.52 -13.53
CA LEU A 540 7.34 -5.01 -14.22
C LEU A 540 8.09 -3.94 -13.41
N GLY A 541 7.60 -3.66 -12.20
CA GLY A 541 8.22 -2.76 -11.23
C GLY A 541 7.43 -1.47 -11.03
N ALA A 542 6.66 -1.41 -9.95
CA ALA A 542 5.74 -0.30 -9.66
C ALA A 542 6.39 1.09 -9.67
N ASP A 543 7.65 1.22 -9.24
CA ASP A 543 8.43 2.48 -9.25
C ASP A 543 9.35 2.61 -10.49
N SER A 544 9.12 1.82 -11.56
CA SER A 544 9.94 1.84 -12.78
C SER A 544 9.20 2.49 -13.94
N THR A 545 9.71 3.61 -14.44
CA THR A 545 9.18 4.24 -15.67
C THR A 545 9.41 3.36 -16.89
N LEU A 546 10.55 2.67 -16.97
CA LEU A 546 10.81 1.67 -18.02
C LEU A 546 9.90 0.45 -17.90
N GLY A 547 9.58 0.03 -16.66
CA GLY A 547 8.60 -1.03 -16.41
C GLY A 547 7.22 -0.68 -16.96
N ALA A 548 6.75 0.56 -16.78
CA ALA A 548 5.48 1.02 -17.33
C ALA A 548 5.49 1.02 -18.88
N LEU A 549 6.57 1.49 -19.49
CA LEU A 549 6.72 1.45 -20.95
C LEU A 549 6.77 0.02 -21.51
N ALA A 550 7.51 -0.86 -20.83
CA ALA A 550 7.54 -2.28 -21.18
C ALA A 550 6.16 -2.96 -21.00
N ALA A 551 5.41 -2.58 -19.96
CA ALA A 551 4.05 -3.07 -19.74
C ALA A 551 3.12 -2.65 -20.88
N ALA A 552 3.19 -1.38 -21.32
CA ALA A 552 2.40 -0.88 -22.43
C ALA A 552 2.71 -1.63 -23.73
N ALA A 553 3.99 -1.80 -24.06
CA ALA A 553 4.42 -2.53 -25.24
C ALA A 553 4.02 -4.02 -25.18
N LEU A 554 4.14 -4.65 -24.01
CA LEU A 554 3.75 -6.05 -23.80
C LEU A 554 2.24 -6.26 -23.94
N LEU A 555 1.44 -5.41 -23.32
CA LEU A 555 -0.02 -5.50 -23.36
C LEU A 555 -0.55 -5.35 -24.79
N VAL A 556 -0.12 -4.30 -25.49
CA VAL A 556 -0.58 -4.05 -26.87
C VAL A 556 0.04 -5.05 -27.86
N GLY A 557 1.34 -5.34 -27.71
CA GLY A 557 2.03 -6.24 -28.62
C GLY A 557 1.54 -7.70 -28.56
N LEU A 558 1.20 -8.22 -27.39
CA LEU A 558 0.64 -9.56 -27.25
C LEU A 558 -0.82 -9.65 -27.70
N ASP A 559 -1.62 -8.59 -27.45
CA ASP A 559 -3.01 -8.57 -27.91
C ASP A 559 -3.11 -8.43 -29.44
N ALA A 560 -2.12 -7.79 -30.08
CA ALA A 560 -2.04 -7.64 -31.55
C ALA A 560 -1.55 -8.89 -32.27
N GLY A 561 -0.60 -9.63 -31.67
CA GLY A 561 0.10 -10.75 -32.32
C GLY A 561 -0.39 -12.16 -31.92
N ALA A 562 -1.21 -12.28 -30.86
CA ALA A 562 -1.64 -13.54 -30.31
C ALA A 562 -3.17 -13.60 -30.16
N ARG A 563 -3.69 -14.78 -29.75
CA ARG A 563 -5.09 -14.90 -29.34
C ARG A 563 -5.37 -13.95 -28.19
N GLY A 564 -6.49 -13.22 -28.22
CA GLY A 564 -6.90 -12.35 -27.11
C GLY A 564 -6.82 -13.07 -25.76
N GLY A 565 -6.39 -12.36 -24.72
CA GLY A 565 -6.21 -12.91 -23.36
C GLY A 565 -4.80 -13.44 -23.02
N VAL A 566 -3.89 -13.62 -24.00
CA VAL A 566 -2.51 -14.07 -23.72
C VAL A 566 -1.76 -13.07 -22.84
N ALA A 567 -1.90 -11.79 -23.12
CA ALA A 567 -1.29 -10.73 -22.32
C ALA A 567 -1.80 -10.77 -20.86
N ALA A 568 -3.11 -10.90 -20.69
CA ALA A 568 -3.73 -10.97 -19.36
C ALA A 568 -3.28 -12.24 -18.59
N ALA A 569 -3.30 -13.41 -19.24
CA ALA A 569 -2.86 -14.66 -18.62
C ALA A 569 -1.37 -14.60 -18.21
N LEU A 570 -0.50 -14.10 -19.08
CA LEU A 570 0.93 -13.97 -18.80
C LEU A 570 1.18 -13.02 -17.62
N ILE A 571 0.56 -11.83 -17.65
CA ILE A 571 0.68 -10.86 -16.57
C ILE A 571 0.11 -11.41 -15.27
N GLY A 572 -1.00 -12.14 -15.32
CA GLY A 572 -1.59 -12.80 -14.17
C GLY A 572 -0.64 -13.83 -13.55
N ILE A 573 0.00 -14.68 -14.35
CA ILE A 573 1.03 -15.64 -13.90
C ILE A 573 2.20 -14.88 -13.24
N LEU A 574 2.71 -13.85 -13.90
CA LEU A 574 3.82 -13.05 -13.38
C LEU A 574 3.41 -12.32 -12.08
N ALA A 575 2.18 -11.82 -11.96
CA ALA A 575 1.68 -11.16 -10.75
C ALA A 575 1.57 -12.12 -9.56
N VAL A 576 1.16 -13.36 -9.80
CA VAL A 576 1.18 -14.43 -8.80
C VAL A 576 2.62 -14.73 -8.35
N LEU A 577 3.57 -14.76 -9.29
CA LEU A 577 4.98 -15.02 -9.00
C LEU A 577 5.68 -13.84 -8.31
N VAL A 578 5.27 -12.60 -8.54
CA VAL A 578 5.84 -11.40 -7.88
C VAL A 578 5.67 -11.47 -6.36
N GLY A 579 4.58 -12.03 -5.87
CA GLY A 579 4.43 -12.31 -4.45
C GLY A 579 5.56 -13.17 -3.85
N ARG A 580 6.19 -14.00 -4.67
CA ARG A 580 7.32 -14.86 -4.30
C ARG A 580 8.70 -14.17 -4.49
N PHE A 581 8.76 -13.11 -5.32
CA PHE A 581 9.97 -12.36 -5.65
C PHE A 581 9.68 -10.84 -5.56
N PRO A 582 9.84 -10.23 -4.38
CA PRO A 582 9.46 -8.83 -4.13
C PRO A 582 10.15 -7.79 -5.04
N GLY A 583 11.33 -8.10 -5.56
CA GLY A 583 12.09 -7.25 -6.48
C GLY A 583 11.73 -7.42 -7.96
N GLY A 584 10.68 -8.18 -8.26
CA GLY A 584 10.20 -8.40 -9.63
C GLY A 584 11.00 -9.43 -10.44
N PRO A 585 10.63 -9.68 -11.71
CA PRO A 585 11.23 -10.73 -12.53
C PRO A 585 12.73 -10.52 -12.80
N TYR A 586 13.21 -9.28 -12.79
CA TYR A 586 14.64 -9.00 -12.97
C TYR A 586 15.47 -9.45 -11.75
N GLU A 587 15.00 -9.26 -10.54
CA GLU A 587 15.65 -9.77 -9.33
C GLU A 587 15.64 -11.30 -9.29
N ALA A 588 14.53 -11.92 -9.66
CA ALA A 588 14.43 -13.37 -9.80
C ALA A 588 15.45 -13.92 -10.82
N LEU A 589 15.60 -13.27 -11.97
CA LEU A 589 16.58 -13.63 -12.98
C LEU A 589 18.02 -13.41 -12.50
N ARG A 590 18.28 -12.31 -11.79
CA ARG A 590 19.60 -12.00 -11.22
C ARG A 590 20.00 -12.99 -10.14
N THR A 591 19.09 -13.34 -9.24
CA THR A 591 19.34 -14.36 -8.20
C THR A 591 19.50 -15.75 -8.79
N ALA A 592 18.70 -16.11 -9.80
CA ALA A 592 18.87 -17.36 -10.54
C ALA A 592 20.22 -17.40 -11.30
N ALA A 593 20.59 -16.31 -11.98
CA ALA A 593 21.86 -16.19 -12.66
C ALA A 593 23.04 -16.21 -11.67
N GLY A 594 22.90 -15.55 -10.52
CA GLY A 594 23.87 -15.60 -9.43
C GLY A 594 24.06 -17.02 -8.87
N SER A 595 22.97 -17.74 -8.62
CA SER A 595 23.01 -19.13 -8.15
C SER A 595 23.61 -20.08 -9.18
N LEU A 596 23.35 -19.86 -10.47
CA LEU A 596 23.97 -20.60 -11.57
C LEU A 596 25.49 -20.32 -11.68
N ARG A 597 25.91 -19.04 -11.51
CA ARG A 597 27.32 -18.66 -11.49
C ARG A 597 28.05 -19.23 -10.27
N LEU A 598 27.44 -19.19 -9.09
CA LEU A 598 27.97 -19.80 -7.86
C LEU A 598 28.07 -21.33 -8.00
N ARG A 599 27.07 -22.00 -8.57
CA ARG A 599 27.13 -23.44 -8.86
C ARG A 599 28.21 -23.81 -9.90
N ARG A 600 28.43 -22.99 -10.93
CA ARG A 600 29.53 -23.13 -11.87
C ARG A 600 30.89 -22.88 -11.22
N GLY A 601 31.03 -21.80 -10.45
CA GLY A 601 32.25 -21.51 -9.68
C GLY A 601 32.59 -22.60 -8.67
N ALA A 602 31.61 -23.07 -7.91
CA ALA A 602 31.81 -24.18 -6.96
C ALA A 602 32.18 -25.52 -7.63
N ARG A 603 31.63 -25.81 -8.82
CA ARG A 603 32.02 -26.99 -9.61
C ARG A 603 33.43 -26.84 -10.17
N LEU A 604 33.82 -25.66 -10.66
CA LEU A 604 35.17 -25.41 -11.19
C LEU A 604 36.23 -25.44 -10.07
N THR A 605 35.93 -24.85 -8.89
CA THR A 605 36.80 -24.94 -7.72
C THR A 605 36.87 -26.36 -7.16
N ALA A 606 35.79 -27.11 -7.13
CA ALA A 606 35.81 -28.51 -6.73
C ALA A 606 36.63 -29.41 -7.69
N VAL A 607 36.56 -29.12 -8.99
CA VAL A 607 37.39 -29.81 -10.01
C VAL A 607 38.84 -29.38 -9.86
N GLY A 608 39.14 -28.11 -9.68
CA GLY A 608 40.51 -27.59 -9.46
C GLY A 608 41.14 -28.10 -8.18
N VAL A 609 40.39 -28.22 -7.07
CA VAL A 609 40.85 -28.80 -5.81
C VAL A 609 41.09 -30.31 -5.96
N ARG A 610 40.26 -31.07 -6.70
CA ARG A 610 40.51 -32.48 -6.99
C ARG A 610 41.73 -32.71 -7.89
N ALA A 611 41.96 -31.82 -8.87
CA ALA A 611 43.13 -31.87 -9.71
C ALA A 611 44.41 -31.54 -8.93
N ARG A 612 44.40 -30.52 -8.07
CA ARG A 612 45.54 -30.23 -7.18
C ARG A 612 45.81 -31.28 -6.12
N ARG A 613 44.82 -32.01 -5.62
CA ARG A 613 44.99 -33.13 -4.69
C ARG A 613 45.66 -34.36 -5.36
N ARG A 614 45.53 -34.51 -6.68
CA ARG A 614 46.19 -35.60 -7.44
C ARG A 614 47.62 -35.29 -7.81
N LEU A 615 48.07 -34.02 -7.70
CA LEU A 615 49.39 -33.54 -8.09
C LEU A 615 50.31 -33.16 -6.94
N ARG A 616 49.96 -33.44 -5.66
CA ARG A 616 50.86 -33.23 -4.53
C ARG A 616 51.39 -34.57 -4.02
N PRO A 617 52.73 -34.75 -3.97
CA PRO A 617 53.37 -35.84 -3.22
C PRO A 617 53.11 -35.68 -1.72
N THR A 618 52.90 -36.78 -1.05
CA THR A 618 52.71 -36.93 0.39
C THR A 618 53.95 -36.43 1.13
N GLU A 619 53.91 -35.29 1.77
CA GLU A 619 54.80 -34.95 2.89
C GLU A 619 53.95 -34.87 4.15
N ARG A 620 54.26 -35.76 5.10
CA ARG A 620 53.83 -35.70 6.51
C ARG A 620 54.62 -34.63 7.24
N GLY A 621 53.93 -33.71 7.90
CA GLY A 621 54.56 -32.83 8.87
C GLY A 621 53.73 -31.61 9.23
N ALA A 622 53.35 -31.53 10.51
CA ALA A 622 53.09 -30.35 11.35
C ALA A 622 51.93 -29.42 11.02
N ALA A 623 50.96 -29.37 11.92
CA ALA A 623 49.94 -28.38 12.01
C ALA A 623 50.50 -27.00 12.35
N PRO A 624 50.03 -25.93 11.70
CA PRO A 624 50.28 -24.57 12.19
C PRO A 624 49.11 -24.06 13.02
N ARG A 625 49.46 -23.56 14.19
CA ARG A 625 48.59 -22.74 15.04
C ARG A 625 48.24 -21.40 14.33
N PRO A 626 47.10 -20.78 14.57
CA PRO A 626 46.81 -19.47 14.07
C PRO A 626 47.48 -18.41 14.94
N THR A 627 48.39 -17.68 14.37
CA THR A 627 48.95 -16.44 14.91
C THR A 627 48.06 -15.26 14.57
N LEU A 628 47.52 -14.63 15.58
CA LEU A 628 46.97 -13.28 15.56
C LEU A 628 48.18 -12.31 15.51
N THR A 629 48.34 -11.56 14.44
CA THR A 629 49.21 -10.37 14.34
C THR A 629 48.31 -9.26 13.78
N GLY A 630 47.94 -8.22 14.44
CA GLY A 630 48.77 -7.14 14.98
C GLY A 630 48.35 -5.92 14.17
N LEU A 631 47.43 -5.09 14.70
CA LEU A 631 47.33 -3.69 14.29
C LEU A 631 47.86 -2.84 15.40
N THR A 632 49.08 -2.40 15.20
CA THR A 632 49.81 -1.45 16.04
C THR A 632 49.17 -0.07 15.97
N ALA A 633 48.85 0.45 17.14
CA ALA A 633 48.62 1.87 17.37
C ALA A 633 49.87 2.65 17.09
N SER A 634 49.80 3.66 16.25
CA SER A 634 50.79 4.73 16.14
C SER A 634 50.30 5.90 16.97
N GLY A 635 51.05 6.18 18.00
CA GLY A 635 50.92 7.27 18.88
C GLY A 635 51.27 8.63 18.26
N VAL A 636 50.72 9.66 18.85
CA VAL A 636 51.33 10.99 18.92
C VAL A 636 51.34 11.39 20.36
N ALA A 637 52.58 11.54 20.82
CA ALA A 637 52.96 12.02 22.14
C ALA A 637 52.89 13.55 22.20
N GLY A 638 52.43 14.05 23.34
CA GLY A 638 53.11 15.07 24.05
C GLY A 638 52.99 16.53 23.64
N GLN A 639 52.40 17.29 24.54
CA GLN A 639 53.05 18.48 25.04
C GLN A 639 52.42 18.91 26.39
N GLU A 640 53.27 18.94 27.38
CA GLU A 640 53.05 19.49 28.72
C GLU A 640 53.03 21.02 28.68
N ALA A 641 52.50 21.53 29.76
CA ALA A 641 52.87 22.74 30.56
C ALA A 641 51.88 23.90 30.35
N ALA A 642 51.29 24.48 31.36
CA ALA A 642 51.81 25.08 32.50
C ALA A 642 50.72 25.77 33.35
N ASP A 643 50.82 25.66 34.59
CA ASP A 643 50.42 26.51 35.74
C ASP A 643 49.73 27.84 35.48
N GLY A 644 48.69 28.10 36.28
CA GLY A 644 48.16 29.46 36.44
C GLY A 644 46.96 29.53 37.43
N ALA A 645 47.38 29.48 38.76
CA ALA A 645 46.73 30.18 39.87
C ALA A 645 45.28 30.54 39.97
N LEU A 646 44.60 29.99 40.94
CA LEU A 646 43.35 30.46 41.55
C LEU A 646 43.56 31.79 42.29
N PRO A 647 42.59 32.70 42.31
CA PRO A 647 42.42 33.64 43.43
C PRO A 647 41.11 33.41 44.21
N PRO A 648 40.95 34.00 45.38
CA PRO A 648 40.27 33.40 46.50
C PRO A 648 38.78 33.76 46.62
N GLN A 649 38.11 32.96 47.40
CA GLN A 649 36.76 33.14 47.88
C GLN A 649 36.62 34.37 48.81
N GLY A 650 35.51 35.09 48.57
CA GLY A 650 34.91 36.00 49.50
C GLY A 650 33.43 35.81 49.61
N PRO A 651 32.84 35.85 50.80
CA PRO A 651 31.43 35.48 50.99
C PRO A 651 30.50 36.68 50.81
N ASN A 652 29.44 36.56 50.04
CA ASN A 652 28.22 37.34 50.29
C ASN A 652 26.99 36.61 49.79
N ALA A 653 26.15 36.25 50.72
CA ALA A 653 24.79 35.88 50.54
C ALA A 653 24.02 37.03 49.89
N ALA A 654 23.46 36.73 48.72
CA ALA A 654 22.31 37.46 48.19
C ALA A 654 21.37 36.43 47.61
N GLU A 655 20.22 36.30 48.20
CA GLU A 655 19.07 35.61 47.66
C GLU A 655 18.74 36.18 46.25
N GLY A 656 19.34 35.55 45.21
CA GLY A 656 19.09 35.84 43.84
C GLY A 656 17.92 35.01 43.36
N ARG A 657 16.80 35.64 43.06
CA ARG A 657 15.73 35.08 42.21
C ARG A 657 16.35 34.31 41.06
N VAL A 658 16.17 32.98 41.10
CA VAL A 658 16.43 32.13 39.94
C VAL A 658 15.59 32.65 38.78
N PRO A 659 16.19 33.06 37.66
CA PRO A 659 15.42 33.42 36.51
C PRO A 659 14.65 32.18 36.08
N THR A 660 13.33 32.23 36.17
CA THR A 660 12.41 31.18 35.65
C THR A 660 12.66 31.05 34.16
N ARG A 661 13.60 30.17 33.77
CA ARG A 661 13.80 29.77 32.38
C ARG A 661 12.49 29.09 31.91
N THR A 662 11.86 29.63 30.88
CA THR A 662 10.69 29.00 30.26
C THR A 662 11.12 27.62 29.73
N PRO A 663 10.45 26.53 30.13
CA PRO A 663 10.77 25.19 29.63
C PRO A 663 10.64 25.13 28.10
N ALA A 664 11.51 24.36 27.43
CA ALA A 664 11.46 24.21 25.99
C ALA A 664 10.21 23.44 25.57
N LEU A 665 9.81 22.43 26.36
CA LEU A 665 8.59 21.65 26.17
C LEU A 665 7.96 21.34 27.52
N SER A 666 6.66 21.49 27.65
CA SER A 666 5.94 21.13 28.88
C SER A 666 4.55 20.54 28.58
N THR A 667 4.07 19.75 29.54
CA THR A 667 2.70 19.24 29.54
C THR A 667 2.00 19.69 30.81
N HIS A 668 0.70 20.00 30.72
CA HIS A 668 -0.15 20.33 31.86
C HIS A 668 -1.36 19.41 31.89
N HIS A 669 -1.46 18.61 32.96
CA HIS A 669 -2.55 17.66 33.22
C HIS A 669 -2.95 16.83 32.01
N LEU A 670 -1.95 16.29 31.27
CA LEU A 670 -2.17 15.58 30.03
C LEU A 670 -2.90 14.25 30.27
N GLN A 671 -4.01 14.05 29.60
CA GLN A 671 -4.79 12.84 29.65
C GLN A 671 -4.98 12.25 28.26
N ALA A 672 -4.69 10.94 28.09
CA ALA A 672 -4.86 10.25 26.82
C ALA A 672 -5.64 8.95 27.01
N ARG A 673 -6.55 8.67 26.07
CA ARG A 673 -7.43 7.49 26.11
C ARG A 673 -7.37 6.76 24.77
N TYR A 674 -7.50 5.44 24.88
CA TYR A 674 -7.75 4.54 23.75
C TYR A 674 -9.06 3.83 24.01
N ASP A 675 -10.10 4.16 23.28
CA ASP A 675 -11.48 3.72 23.52
C ASP A 675 -11.89 3.95 24.99
N ASN A 676 -12.07 2.88 25.76
CA ASN A 676 -12.42 2.93 27.19
C ASN A 676 -11.21 2.88 28.13
N PHE A 677 -9.99 2.71 27.62
CA PHE A 677 -8.79 2.61 28.43
C PHE A 677 -8.07 3.96 28.56
N THR A 678 -7.85 4.41 29.80
CA THR A 678 -7.06 5.62 30.07
C THR A 678 -5.59 5.25 30.16
N ALA A 679 -4.81 5.65 29.15
CA ALA A 679 -3.40 5.35 29.05
C ALA A 679 -2.51 6.40 29.76
N LEU A 680 -2.96 7.65 29.83
CA LEU A 680 -2.32 8.73 30.59
C LEU A 680 -3.37 9.43 31.46
N ASP A 681 -3.03 9.72 32.69
CA ASP A 681 -3.92 10.35 33.64
C ASP A 681 -3.23 11.49 34.41
N GLY A 682 -3.43 12.73 33.91
CA GLY A 682 -2.98 13.96 34.55
C GLY A 682 -1.45 14.19 34.49
N ILE A 683 -0.75 13.79 33.44
CA ILE A 683 0.69 13.91 33.32
C ILE A 683 1.11 15.37 33.17
N THR A 684 2.01 15.80 34.07
CA THR A 684 2.73 17.09 34.01
C THR A 684 4.22 16.86 33.97
N VAL A 685 4.89 17.22 32.89
CA VAL A 685 6.33 17.06 32.63
C VAL A 685 6.87 18.37 32.07
N THR A 686 8.07 18.73 32.48
CA THR A 686 8.84 19.86 31.92
C THR A 686 10.18 19.34 31.37
N VAL A 687 10.57 19.86 30.21
CA VAL A 687 11.85 19.56 29.56
C VAL A 687 12.55 20.90 29.33
N ASP A 688 13.63 21.14 30.05
CA ASP A 688 14.31 22.42 30.03
C ASP A 688 15.41 22.46 28.94
N PRO A 689 15.69 23.64 28.36
CA PRO A 689 16.77 23.81 27.39
C PRO A 689 18.11 23.45 28.00
N GLY A 690 18.88 22.67 27.26
CA GLY A 690 20.22 22.26 27.68
C GLY A 690 20.27 21.17 28.77
N GLN A 691 19.11 20.50 29.02
CA GLN A 691 18.99 19.42 29.98
C GLN A 691 18.53 18.13 29.35
N VAL A 692 18.90 17.02 29.96
CA VAL A 692 18.40 15.68 29.66
C VAL A 692 17.38 15.29 30.73
N THR A 693 16.14 15.16 30.32
CA THR A 693 15.04 14.61 31.13
C THR A 693 14.83 13.16 30.74
N ALA A 694 14.85 12.23 31.67
CA ALA A 694 14.59 10.83 31.42
C ALA A 694 13.23 10.38 31.96
N ILE A 695 12.59 9.46 31.26
CA ILE A 695 11.36 8.78 31.70
C ILE A 695 11.64 7.29 31.84
N VAL A 696 11.48 6.75 33.03
CA VAL A 696 11.63 5.32 33.30
C VAL A 696 10.34 4.73 33.85
N GLY A 697 10.22 3.41 33.84
CA GLY A 697 9.04 2.70 34.36
C GLY A 697 8.77 1.40 33.64
N PRO A 698 7.90 0.53 34.19
CA PRO A 698 7.58 -0.78 33.63
C PRO A 698 6.91 -0.69 32.26
N ASN A 699 6.87 -1.82 31.54
CA ASN A 699 6.13 -1.93 30.29
C ASN A 699 4.64 -1.71 30.56
N GLY A 700 3.96 -0.95 29.65
CA GLY A 700 2.56 -0.56 29.86
C GLY A 700 2.34 0.67 30.75
N ALA A 701 3.38 1.29 31.32
CA ALA A 701 3.25 2.49 32.14
C ALA A 701 2.72 3.74 31.39
N GLY A 702 2.63 3.73 30.07
CA GLY A 702 2.13 4.86 29.26
C GLY A 702 3.25 5.70 28.62
N LYS A 703 4.52 5.33 28.71
CA LYS A 703 5.69 6.08 28.19
C LYS A 703 5.56 6.40 26.70
N SER A 704 5.31 5.39 25.88
CA SER A 704 5.14 5.56 24.43
C SER A 704 3.91 6.41 24.07
N THR A 705 2.82 6.32 24.87
CA THR A 705 1.63 7.16 24.68
C THR A 705 1.95 8.62 24.95
N LEU A 706 2.74 8.92 25.98
CA LEU A 706 3.21 10.27 26.26
C LEU A 706 4.05 10.80 25.09
N PHE A 707 4.97 10.02 24.56
CA PHE A 707 5.76 10.39 23.37
C PHE A 707 4.90 10.64 22.15
N HIS A 708 3.84 9.82 21.95
CA HIS A 708 2.89 10.04 20.86
C HIS A 708 2.12 11.37 21.02
N CYS A 709 1.73 11.71 22.24
CA CYS A 709 1.08 13.01 22.52
C CYS A 709 2.03 14.18 22.32
N LEU A 710 3.28 14.11 22.79
CA LEU A 710 4.30 15.14 22.63
C LEU A 710 4.71 15.34 21.16
N ALA A 711 4.85 14.26 20.40
CA ALA A 711 5.18 14.32 18.98
C ALA A 711 4.00 14.72 18.08
N GLY A 712 2.76 14.72 18.58
CA GLY A 712 1.56 15.06 17.81
C GLY A 712 1.06 13.96 16.88
N THR A 713 1.43 12.70 17.16
CA THR A 713 0.92 11.51 16.46
C THR A 713 -0.34 10.96 17.11
N HIS A 714 -0.57 11.26 18.40
CA HIS A 714 -1.81 10.98 19.13
C HIS A 714 -2.34 12.27 19.75
N ARG A 715 -3.65 12.48 19.72
CA ARG A 715 -4.31 13.65 20.28
C ARG A 715 -4.72 13.36 21.71
N PRO A 716 -4.29 14.15 22.72
CA PRO A 716 -4.75 13.96 24.09
C PRO A 716 -6.25 14.24 24.22
N ALA A 717 -6.90 13.56 25.17
CA ALA A 717 -8.31 13.77 25.49
C ALA A 717 -8.52 15.07 26.28
N HIS A 718 -7.60 15.32 27.23
CA HIS A 718 -7.57 16.53 28.07
C HIS A 718 -6.13 16.98 28.30
N GLY A 719 -5.97 18.22 28.77
CA GLY A 719 -4.67 18.81 29.07
C GLY A 719 -4.02 19.50 27.87
N GLN A 720 -2.84 20.06 28.07
CA GLN A 720 -2.14 20.88 27.08
C GLN A 720 -0.70 20.43 26.91
N VAL A 721 -0.18 20.63 25.68
CA VAL A 721 1.25 20.50 25.33
C VAL A 721 1.73 21.85 24.88
N LEU A 722 2.73 22.40 25.58
CA LEU A 722 3.28 23.72 25.30
C LEU A 722 4.72 23.59 24.79
N PHE A 723 5.07 24.32 23.73
CA PHE A 723 6.43 24.51 23.23
C PHE A 723 6.86 25.94 23.53
N GLY A 724 7.70 26.11 24.55
CA GLY A 724 7.89 27.39 25.20
C GLY A 724 6.55 27.89 25.77
N THR A 725 6.10 29.04 25.30
CA THR A 725 4.79 29.65 25.68
C THR A 725 3.67 29.29 24.71
N ARG A 726 3.97 28.58 23.61
CA ARG A 726 3.01 28.31 22.54
C ARG A 726 2.29 26.99 22.77
N ASP A 727 0.97 27.01 22.77
CA ASP A 727 0.15 25.79 22.76
C ASP A 727 0.26 25.08 21.40
N ILE A 728 0.70 23.81 21.43
CA ILE A 728 0.87 22.95 20.28
C ILE A 728 -0.02 21.70 20.35
N THR A 729 -0.96 21.63 21.29
CA THR A 729 -1.78 20.46 21.59
C THR A 729 -2.46 19.88 20.35
N HIS A 730 -2.98 20.75 19.50
CA HIS A 730 -3.73 20.37 18.30
C HIS A 730 -2.88 20.34 17.01
N LEU A 731 -1.60 20.67 17.08
CA LEU A 731 -0.73 20.65 15.92
C LEU A 731 -0.31 19.21 15.54
N PRO A 732 -0.40 18.85 14.25
CA PRO A 732 0.05 17.55 13.76
C PRO A 732 1.59 17.43 13.81
N ALA A 733 2.11 16.20 13.80
CA ALA A 733 3.53 15.90 13.97
C ALA A 733 4.45 16.72 13.04
N HIS A 734 4.14 16.81 11.75
CA HIS A 734 4.95 17.57 10.79
C HIS A 734 5.02 19.07 11.10
N ALA A 735 3.97 19.64 11.70
CA ALA A 735 3.98 21.04 12.11
C ALA A 735 4.84 21.26 13.36
N ARG A 736 4.81 20.32 14.32
CA ARG A 736 5.69 20.35 15.50
C ARG A 736 7.15 20.19 15.12
N THR A 737 7.47 19.31 14.17
CA THR A 737 8.83 19.15 13.64
C THR A 737 9.36 20.45 13.04
N ARG A 738 8.52 21.18 12.29
CA ARG A 738 8.89 22.49 11.74
C ARG A 738 9.09 23.59 12.78
N LEU A 739 8.53 23.43 13.98
CA LEU A 739 8.79 24.31 15.12
C LEU A 739 10.11 23.96 15.84
N GLY A 740 10.69 22.78 15.55
CA GLY A 740 11.94 22.33 16.13
C GLY A 740 11.81 21.21 17.14
N ILE A 741 10.75 20.39 17.09
CA ILE A 741 10.61 19.15 17.87
C ILE A 741 10.93 17.97 16.96
N ALA A 742 12.03 17.25 17.21
CA ALA A 742 12.37 16.03 16.50
C ALA A 742 12.15 14.80 17.39
N ARG A 743 11.94 13.62 16.75
CA ARG A 743 11.72 12.35 17.44
C ARG A 743 12.44 11.22 16.74
N THR A 744 13.00 10.27 17.52
CA THR A 744 13.32 8.91 17.08
C THR A 744 12.19 7.94 17.47
N PHE A 745 12.21 6.73 16.94
CA PHE A 745 11.17 5.74 17.19
C PHE A 745 11.78 4.49 17.84
N GLN A 746 11.02 3.83 18.70
CA GLN A 746 11.38 2.53 19.27
C GLN A 746 11.64 1.49 18.17
N GLN A 747 10.72 1.39 17.19
CA GLN A 747 10.98 0.66 15.95
C GLN A 747 11.64 1.60 14.94
N LEU A 748 12.75 1.17 14.35
CA LEU A 748 13.51 1.96 13.39
C LEU A 748 12.62 2.53 12.27
N ALA A 749 12.58 3.86 12.18
CA ALA A 749 11.80 4.58 11.17
C ALA A 749 12.72 5.16 10.08
N VAL A 750 13.58 4.34 9.48
CA VAL A 750 14.45 4.71 8.38
C VAL A 750 13.73 4.51 7.04
N PHE A 751 14.11 5.24 6.01
CA PHE A 751 13.57 5.10 4.65
C PHE A 751 14.47 4.18 3.83
N PRO A 752 14.13 2.89 3.70
CA PRO A 752 15.02 1.89 3.10
C PRO A 752 15.33 2.14 1.63
N SER A 753 14.40 2.76 0.90
CA SER A 753 14.58 3.08 -0.52
C SER A 753 15.50 4.29 -0.78
N LEU A 754 15.88 5.02 0.26
CA LEU A 754 16.78 6.17 0.17
C LEU A 754 18.19 5.77 0.63
N THR A 755 19.20 6.44 0.08
CA THR A 755 20.58 6.32 0.59
C THR A 755 20.69 6.96 1.98
N VAL A 756 21.76 6.66 2.72
CA VAL A 756 22.05 7.28 4.02
C VAL A 756 22.00 8.81 3.92
N ALA A 757 22.68 9.40 2.96
CA ALA A 757 22.70 10.84 2.77
C ALA A 757 21.31 11.41 2.41
N GLU A 758 20.52 10.70 1.61
CA GLU A 758 19.15 11.12 1.28
C GLU A 758 18.21 11.03 2.48
N ASN A 759 18.34 10.00 3.34
CA ASN A 759 17.61 9.90 4.60
C ASN A 759 17.83 11.11 5.49
N VAL A 760 19.10 11.49 5.69
CA VAL A 760 19.47 12.65 6.52
C VAL A 760 18.98 13.96 5.88
N ARG A 761 19.07 14.08 4.54
CA ARG A 761 18.60 15.24 3.79
C ARG A 761 17.09 15.48 3.92
N VAL A 762 16.28 14.42 4.03
CA VAL A 762 14.83 14.55 4.26
C VAL A 762 14.56 15.36 5.53
N GLY A 763 15.30 15.12 6.62
CA GLY A 763 15.16 15.87 7.88
C GLY A 763 15.45 17.37 7.71
N ALA A 764 16.56 17.72 7.06
CA ALA A 764 16.94 19.11 6.82
C ALA A 764 15.93 19.84 5.90
N GLU A 765 15.55 19.22 4.77
CA GLU A 765 14.67 19.82 3.78
C GLU A 765 13.25 20.04 4.29
N GLN A 766 12.72 19.10 5.06
CA GLN A 766 11.36 19.19 5.59
C GLN A 766 11.30 20.03 6.87
N GLY A 767 12.38 20.08 7.65
CA GLY A 767 12.57 21.03 8.75
C GLY A 767 12.74 22.48 8.29
N ARG A 768 12.79 22.73 6.95
CA ARG A 768 13.01 24.05 6.35
C ARG A 768 14.34 24.71 6.76
N ILE A 769 15.36 23.89 7.03
CA ILE A 769 16.69 24.38 7.34
C ILE A 769 17.31 24.97 6.07
N ARG A 770 17.74 26.24 6.15
CA ARG A 770 18.39 26.96 5.04
C ARG A 770 19.88 26.69 4.95
N ASP A 771 20.48 26.15 6.02
CA ASP A 771 21.90 25.85 6.08
C ASP A 771 22.24 24.58 5.26
N PRO A 772 22.94 24.70 4.15
CA PRO A 772 23.33 23.55 3.32
C PRO A 772 24.30 22.61 4.01
N SER A 773 25.02 23.08 5.05
CA SER A 773 26.02 22.28 5.78
C SER A 773 25.40 21.42 6.90
N ALA A 774 24.10 21.61 7.25
CA ALA A 774 23.44 20.88 8.34
C ALA A 774 23.48 19.35 8.12
N VAL A 775 23.28 18.91 6.89
CA VAL A 775 23.34 17.48 6.50
C VAL A 775 24.75 16.92 6.70
N GLU A 776 25.77 17.65 6.24
CA GLU A 776 27.16 17.22 6.35
C GLU A 776 27.64 17.20 7.81
N ARG A 777 27.19 18.15 8.63
CA ARG A 777 27.47 18.14 10.08
C ARG A 777 26.85 16.92 10.76
N ALA A 778 25.58 16.63 10.47
CA ALA A 778 24.88 15.49 11.07
C ALA A 778 25.51 14.15 10.65
N LEU A 779 25.93 14.01 9.39
CA LEU A 779 26.62 12.82 8.89
C LEU A 779 27.97 12.63 9.58
N ARG A 780 28.79 13.70 9.71
CA ARG A 780 30.09 13.65 10.40
C ARG A 780 29.95 13.34 11.90
N LEU A 781 29.00 13.98 12.57
CA LEU A 781 28.78 13.78 14.01
C LEU A 781 28.50 12.31 14.36
N LEU A 782 27.85 11.57 13.44
CA LEU A 782 27.47 10.19 13.65
C LEU A 782 28.33 9.17 12.86
N GLY A 783 29.46 9.64 12.28
CA GLY A 783 30.39 8.77 11.53
C GLY A 783 29.79 8.15 10.28
N LEU A 784 28.91 8.88 9.59
CA LEU A 784 28.20 8.44 8.37
C LEU A 784 28.70 9.16 7.10
N ASP A 785 29.80 9.91 7.17
CA ASP A 785 30.36 10.74 6.09
C ASP A 785 31.23 9.99 5.08
N GLY A 786 31.63 8.74 5.38
CA GLY A 786 32.40 7.87 4.50
C GLY A 786 31.61 7.27 3.33
N PRO A 787 32.11 6.19 2.71
CA PRO A 787 31.42 5.50 1.58
C PRO A 787 29.98 5.05 1.89
N VAL A 788 29.68 4.81 3.19
CA VAL A 788 28.37 4.40 3.68
C VAL A 788 27.26 5.39 3.30
N ARG A 789 27.60 6.69 3.14
CA ARG A 789 26.63 7.74 2.78
C ARG A 789 25.89 7.49 1.46
N ALA A 790 26.52 6.78 0.54
CA ALA A 790 25.96 6.46 -0.79
C ALA A 790 25.20 5.12 -0.81
N LEU A 791 25.31 4.32 0.25
CA LEU A 791 24.64 3.01 0.31
C LEU A 791 23.15 3.18 0.58
N PRO A 792 22.30 2.30 0.01
CA PRO A 792 20.89 2.20 0.38
C PRO A 792 20.76 1.84 1.87
N ALA A 793 19.80 2.44 2.55
CA ALA A 793 19.60 2.14 3.97
C ALA A 793 19.08 0.71 4.21
N ALA A 794 18.46 0.08 3.21
CA ALA A 794 17.93 -1.29 3.30
C ALA A 794 18.96 -2.34 3.73
N ASP A 795 20.23 -2.17 3.34
CA ASP A 795 21.27 -3.19 3.45
C ASP A 795 22.21 -2.96 4.65
N LEU A 796 21.86 -2.05 5.55
CA LEU A 796 22.73 -1.62 6.66
C LEU A 796 22.40 -2.35 7.98
N PRO A 797 23.42 -2.61 8.83
CA PRO A 797 23.21 -3.15 10.18
C PRO A 797 22.38 -2.23 11.06
N THR A 798 21.68 -2.81 12.05
CA THR A 798 20.78 -2.10 12.97
C THR A 798 21.44 -0.90 13.68
N GLY A 799 22.65 -1.02 14.19
CA GLY A 799 23.37 0.08 14.80
C GLY A 799 23.63 1.24 13.84
N THR A 800 23.98 0.94 12.58
CA THR A 800 24.13 1.99 11.56
C THR A 800 22.79 2.64 11.22
N LEU A 801 21.69 1.88 11.16
CA LEU A 801 20.35 2.43 10.92
C LEU A 801 19.89 3.36 12.06
N ARG A 802 20.21 3.03 13.32
CA ARG A 802 19.97 3.93 14.47
C ARG A 802 20.73 5.26 14.33
N ARG A 803 21.99 5.20 13.91
CA ARG A 803 22.78 6.42 13.62
C ARG A 803 22.18 7.23 12.46
N VAL A 804 21.67 6.60 11.42
CA VAL A 804 20.98 7.27 10.29
C VAL A 804 19.70 7.96 10.76
N GLU A 805 18.92 7.31 11.61
CA GLU A 805 17.68 7.88 12.18
C GLU A 805 17.98 9.11 13.04
N LEU A 806 18.99 9.02 13.91
CA LEU A 806 19.42 10.13 14.74
C LEU A 806 20.01 11.28 13.91
N ALA A 807 20.83 10.97 12.89
CA ALA A 807 21.37 11.97 11.96
C ALA A 807 20.25 12.73 11.24
N ARG A 808 19.21 12.04 10.82
CA ARG A 808 18.04 12.66 10.20
C ARG A 808 17.32 13.61 11.16
N ALA A 809 17.14 13.21 12.41
CA ALA A 809 16.52 14.05 13.43
C ALA A 809 17.35 15.31 13.69
N LEU A 810 18.67 15.18 13.81
CA LEU A 810 19.62 16.28 14.07
C LEU A 810 19.78 17.23 12.88
N ALA A 811 19.70 16.73 11.64
CA ALA A 811 19.77 17.57 10.45
C ALA A 811 18.64 18.60 10.38
N GLY A 812 17.54 18.41 11.11
CA GLY A 812 16.47 19.36 11.30
C GLY A 812 16.78 20.47 12.32
N SER A 813 17.96 20.49 12.93
CA SER A 813 18.40 21.43 13.99
C SER A 813 17.32 21.59 15.07
N PRO A 814 16.94 20.51 15.78
CA PRO A 814 15.86 20.54 16.76
C PRO A 814 16.23 21.33 18.01
N ARG A 815 15.25 22.05 18.58
CA ARG A 815 15.33 22.62 19.93
C ARG A 815 14.96 21.60 21.00
N VAL A 816 14.09 20.64 20.64
CA VAL A 816 13.68 19.54 21.51
C VAL A 816 13.85 18.25 20.74
N LEU A 817 14.53 17.27 21.34
CA LEU A 817 14.73 15.95 20.79
C LEU A 817 14.12 14.88 21.70
N LEU A 818 13.15 14.14 21.16
CA LEU A 818 12.47 13.04 21.83
C LEU A 818 13.10 11.72 21.40
N LEU A 819 13.70 10.98 22.32
CA LEU A 819 14.44 9.74 22.08
C LEU A 819 13.74 8.57 22.76
N ASP A 820 13.29 7.60 21.97
CA ASP A 820 12.54 6.41 22.42
C ASP A 820 13.45 5.18 22.30
N GLU A 821 13.98 4.69 23.42
CA GLU A 821 14.94 3.59 23.55
C GLU A 821 16.12 3.69 22.56
N PRO A 822 16.88 4.81 22.56
CA PRO A 822 17.92 5.04 21.57
C PRO A 822 19.10 4.05 21.64
N ALA A 823 19.33 3.41 22.79
CA ALA A 823 20.40 2.43 23.00
C ALA A 823 20.01 0.99 22.60
N ALA A 824 18.75 0.73 22.27
CA ALA A 824 18.28 -0.63 21.96
C ALA A 824 19.01 -1.22 20.74
N GLY A 825 19.67 -2.36 20.93
CA GLY A 825 20.38 -3.08 19.87
C GLY A 825 21.77 -2.52 19.51
N LEU A 826 22.31 -1.61 20.33
CA LEU A 826 23.68 -1.12 20.25
C LEU A 826 24.63 -1.95 21.15
N ASP A 827 25.88 -2.06 20.79
CA ASP A 827 26.90 -2.63 21.67
C ASP A 827 27.35 -1.60 22.70
N THR A 828 28.11 -2.04 23.74
CA THR A 828 28.57 -1.18 24.86
C THR A 828 29.41 0.02 24.38
N ALA A 829 30.21 -0.16 23.33
CA ALA A 829 31.03 0.92 22.80
C ALA A 829 30.15 1.95 22.03
N GLU A 830 29.16 1.49 21.29
CA GLU A 830 28.18 2.33 20.60
C GLU A 830 27.31 3.10 21.61
N VAL A 831 26.89 2.46 22.72
CA VAL A 831 26.12 3.11 23.81
C VAL A 831 26.94 4.23 24.44
N THR A 832 28.23 3.99 24.75
CA THR A 832 29.12 5.01 25.29
C THR A 832 29.33 6.17 24.33
N ALA A 833 29.44 5.89 23.03
CA ALA A 833 29.57 6.94 22.01
C ALA A 833 28.27 7.76 21.90
N LEU A 834 27.09 7.10 21.92
CA LEU A 834 25.78 7.75 21.93
C LEU A 834 25.63 8.67 23.14
N ALA A 835 25.98 8.19 24.35
CA ALA A 835 25.92 8.99 25.58
C ALA A 835 26.71 10.28 25.46
N ARG A 836 27.94 10.21 24.92
CA ARG A 836 28.77 11.41 24.69
C ARG A 836 28.13 12.40 23.73
N ILE A 837 27.53 11.90 22.63
CA ILE A 837 26.83 12.75 21.64
C ILE A 837 25.63 13.44 22.30
N LEU A 838 24.83 12.72 23.10
CA LEU A 838 23.64 13.28 23.76
C LEU A 838 24.02 14.34 24.80
N LYS A 839 25.09 14.12 25.58
CA LYS A 839 25.65 15.12 26.53
C LYS A 839 26.11 16.38 25.77
N ALA A 840 26.80 16.21 24.64
CA ALA A 840 27.26 17.35 23.84
C ALA A 840 26.07 18.16 23.27
N LEU A 841 25.02 17.50 22.79
CA LEU A 841 23.80 18.15 22.30
C LEU A 841 23.06 18.92 23.39
N ALA A 842 23.02 18.38 24.61
CA ALA A 842 22.47 19.09 25.76
C ALA A 842 23.32 20.30 26.10
N ALA A 843 24.64 20.18 26.12
CA ALA A 843 25.56 21.30 26.35
C ALA A 843 25.39 22.42 25.31
N ASP A 844 25.07 22.08 24.06
CA ASP A 844 24.75 23.04 22.98
C ASP A 844 23.34 23.69 23.11
N GLY A 845 22.61 23.40 24.19
CA GLY A 845 21.33 24.01 24.50
C GLY A 845 20.10 23.24 23.98
N THR A 846 20.24 22.07 23.34
CA THR A 846 19.13 21.22 22.94
C THR A 846 18.48 20.61 24.19
N ALA A 847 17.14 20.66 24.28
CA ALA A 847 16.37 19.99 25.33
C ALA A 847 16.15 18.52 24.92
N LEU A 848 16.55 17.58 25.77
CA LEU A 848 16.44 16.14 25.46
C LEU A 848 15.42 15.47 26.39
N LEU A 849 14.50 14.71 25.80
CA LEU A 849 13.61 13.80 26.55
C LEU A 849 13.88 12.36 26.09
N VAL A 850 14.33 11.53 27.03
CA VAL A 850 14.77 10.15 26.75
C VAL A 850 13.90 9.16 27.50
N VAL A 851 13.39 8.13 26.82
CA VAL A 851 12.85 6.93 27.45
C VAL A 851 13.88 5.83 27.32
N GLU A 852 14.29 5.26 28.45
CA GLU A 852 15.26 4.16 28.48
C GLU A 852 14.92 3.15 29.57
N HIS A 853 15.40 1.92 29.37
CA HIS A 853 15.28 0.82 30.34
C HIS A 853 16.61 0.54 31.06
N ASP A 854 17.72 0.97 30.47
CA ASP A 854 19.05 0.87 31.09
C ASP A 854 19.22 2.00 32.13
N LEU A 855 19.11 1.64 33.40
CA LEU A 855 19.18 2.60 34.52
C LEU A 855 20.59 3.19 34.70
N ASP A 856 21.63 2.44 34.33
CA ASP A 856 23.03 2.93 34.40
C ASP A 856 23.24 4.04 33.35
N LEU A 857 22.72 3.84 32.12
CA LEU A 857 22.74 4.87 31.10
C LEU A 857 21.92 6.10 31.50
N VAL A 858 20.75 5.91 32.13
CA VAL A 858 19.91 7.01 32.61
C VAL A 858 20.61 7.77 33.72
N ALA A 859 21.25 7.08 34.67
CA ALA A 859 22.02 7.71 35.77
C ALA A 859 23.18 8.55 35.23
N ASP A 860 23.85 8.09 34.17
CA ASP A 860 24.98 8.81 33.55
C ASP A 860 24.53 10.02 32.73
N LEU A 861 23.33 9.97 32.09
CA LEU A 861 22.86 10.98 31.12
C LEU A 861 21.94 12.04 31.75
N ALA A 862 21.00 11.63 32.61
CA ALA A 862 19.85 12.45 32.96
C ALA A 862 20.17 13.51 34.04
N HIS A 863 19.61 14.70 33.89
CA HIS A 863 19.57 15.72 34.91
C HIS A 863 18.32 15.58 35.81
N THR A 864 17.22 15.15 35.22
CA THR A 864 15.95 14.89 35.88
C THR A 864 15.37 13.56 35.40
N VAL A 865 14.89 12.75 36.34
CA VAL A 865 14.23 11.45 36.06
C VAL A 865 12.80 11.50 36.56
N HIS A 866 11.86 11.06 35.69
CA HIS A 866 10.47 10.83 36.04
C HIS A 866 10.18 9.33 35.99
N VAL A 867 9.66 8.80 37.06
CA VAL A 867 9.18 7.40 37.12
C VAL A 867 7.70 7.36 36.80
N MET A 868 7.35 6.62 35.74
CA MET A 868 5.96 6.42 35.34
C MET A 868 5.44 5.03 35.75
N ALA A 869 4.25 5.00 36.34
CA ALA A 869 3.51 3.78 36.59
C ALA A 869 2.00 4.02 36.35
N ALA A 870 1.33 3.06 35.72
CA ALA A 870 -0.11 3.08 35.45
C ALA A 870 -0.65 4.42 34.88
N GLY A 871 0.07 5.03 33.95
CA GLY A 871 -0.34 6.28 33.27
C GLY A 871 -0.11 7.54 34.11
N ARG A 872 0.60 7.47 35.25
CA ARG A 872 0.89 8.61 36.13
C ARG A 872 2.38 8.74 36.41
N ILE A 873 2.85 9.94 36.77
CA ILE A 873 4.18 10.12 37.31
C ILE A 873 4.11 9.90 38.81
N VAL A 874 4.87 8.90 39.28
CA VAL A 874 4.91 8.50 40.70
C VAL A 874 6.08 9.07 41.47
N ALA A 875 7.19 9.41 40.79
CA ALA A 875 8.34 10.06 41.37
C ALA A 875 9.03 10.95 40.34
N SER A 876 9.67 12.04 40.82
CA SER A 876 10.40 12.97 39.98
C SER A 876 11.58 13.57 40.78
N GLY A 877 12.75 13.70 40.16
CA GLY A 877 13.90 14.30 40.81
C GLY A 877 15.21 13.96 40.09
N PRO A 878 16.36 14.35 40.71
CA PRO A 878 17.66 13.96 40.19
C PRO A 878 17.86 12.43 40.27
N PRO A 879 18.69 11.85 39.33
CA PRO A 879 18.89 10.40 39.23
C PRO A 879 19.23 9.72 40.56
N ASP A 880 20.16 10.29 41.30
CA ASP A 880 20.65 9.72 42.55
C ASP A 880 19.55 9.51 43.63
N ARG A 881 18.57 10.41 43.65
CA ARG A 881 17.44 10.32 44.60
C ARG A 881 16.35 9.35 44.11
N VAL A 882 16.07 9.34 42.80
CA VAL A 882 14.92 8.61 42.27
C VAL A 882 15.29 7.15 41.99
N LEU A 883 16.49 6.89 41.42
CA LEU A 883 16.94 5.55 41.08
C LEU A 883 17.45 4.78 42.30
N GLY A 884 18.10 5.47 43.30
CA GLY A 884 18.52 4.88 44.54
C GLY A 884 17.34 4.41 45.43
N ALA A 885 16.22 5.13 45.40
CA ALA A 885 14.99 4.74 46.10
C ALA A 885 14.21 3.61 45.40
N ALA A 886 14.31 3.51 44.07
CA ALA A 886 13.69 2.44 43.32
C ALA A 886 14.36 1.07 43.45
N GLY A 887 15.70 1.05 43.71
CA GLY A 887 16.47 -0.17 43.96
C GLY A 887 16.21 -0.82 45.33
N SER A 888 15.57 -0.09 46.25
CA SER A 888 15.22 -0.60 47.60
C SER A 888 13.76 -1.10 47.71
N GLN A 889 12.94 -0.99 46.68
CA GLN A 889 11.58 -1.51 46.58
C GLN A 889 11.45 -2.54 45.45
N GLU A 890 12.17 -3.66 45.55
CA GLU A 890 11.69 -4.89 44.92
C GLU A 890 10.40 -5.30 45.68
N ALA A 891 9.28 -5.11 45.02
CA ALA A 891 7.99 -5.48 45.50
C ALA A 891 7.88 -7.02 45.71
N PRO A 892 7.22 -7.52 46.77
CA PRO A 892 6.96 -8.94 46.91
C PRO A 892 6.04 -9.44 45.79
N ALA A 893 6.30 -10.67 45.36
CA ALA A 893 5.70 -11.42 44.23
C ALA A 893 4.16 -11.50 44.30
#